data_4701d59cf63a337ff12102efd009264e
#
_entry.id   4701d59cf63a337ff12102efd009264e
#
_cell.length_a   1.000
_cell.length_b   1.000
_cell.length_c   1.000
_cell.angle_alpha   90.00
_cell.angle_beta   90.00
_cell.angle_gamma   90.00
#
_symmetry.space_group_name_H-M   'P 1'
#
loop_
_entity.id
_entity.type
_entity.pdbx_description
1 polymer ?
#
loop_
_entity_poly.entity_id
_entity_poly.type
_entity_poly.pdbx_seq_one_letter_code
_entity_poly.pdbx_strand_id
1 'polypeptide(L)'
;MLRSKTALWMLAGLWLAMTLTVQAQQPPKTVQEFASALLAIAPDAERDALLEANPQLVTKQLCDELIARLKPPIPRNKQAEALLASNVLLRLSERLGYDKGKIEALKHLGSHHRERGERQTTLKIWQQALALAEAAGESPLVIAMHYNLCAVWQELGNLDEAMQHCQASLTKAEVSGTKSNLAFANNALGGIAVRRGENEKAVAYFLKSSAQFNEVGNKLNELFSLQNLGLSYYALGNFTAALRAYSCSLPLAETLDNQANLAKGLARISSIHASLGNTKLALETAQRSLVLYEKLGLKAEIGKTFATISHTHAVAADYEQALEYGLKGLKLAQETNDETATRNSLISVATAYLYLKKLPESEDYFQRALVLSEQQQQHDSITNCLLNLSKVYLKQGKDAESLKYADLAIRHSRQTGNQGYLWMSLQHSASALVALKQEEQARTRFEEALAVLEALRENLAAGENVRADFLAHRIEPYQNLTSLLMSQGKTAEAFQLAERAKARVLLDAMSAGQADISKAMTDDERRQQRRLRDELTNANSRLSRAAQAAKPNPQQLADLKVALEKARLDYESFQTRLYAAHPELRAQRGEAPIIKSEELAAMVGDKTALLEFVVVGQATYLFVITRATFNGSKAAPEIRAYTLPIKQEELAKQSNEFRQQLANLDLGFRASAKRLYELLLKPAAAQLAGKTQLVIVPDAALWELPFQALIAGDRYLIENAAVSYAPSLTALREMQAQRKQRGTGLLAFGNPAFNTETVERASIAKRDEKLTPLPEAETEVKALAQLHGSTSRVFIGTEASEARLKSEASSAGILHFATHGILNDAAPLYSHLALAAGDKAEDGQKEDGLLEAWELLQMNLNADLAVLSACETARGKIGAGEGVIGLSWAMFVAGVPTTVVSQWKVESSSTRDLMVGFHRNLKGVGSKTGATKAESLRQSALSLLKKPATNHPFYWAGFVLIGDGQ
;
A
#
# COMPACT_ATOMS: atom_id res chain seq x y z
N MET A 1 88.51 4.94 40.77
CA MET A 1 88.26 3.55 40.38
C MET A 1 86.84 3.11 40.40
N LEU A 2 85.88 3.99 39.97
CA LEU A 2 84.42 3.66 39.97
C LEU A 2 83.74 4.00 38.62
N ARG A 3 84.50 4.40 37.59
CA ARG A 3 83.95 4.72 36.25
C ARG A 3 84.23 3.67 35.17
N SER A 4 85.06 2.64 35.42
CA SER A 4 85.37 1.60 34.45
C SER A 4 84.54 0.33 34.56
N LYS A 5 83.80 0.10 35.63
CA LYS A 5 82.91 -1.08 35.77
C LYS A 5 81.52 -0.94 35.17
N THR A 6 81.03 0.32 35.04
CA THR A 6 79.72 0.57 34.45
C THR A 6 79.67 0.54 32.91
N ALA A 7 80.78 0.85 32.24
CA ALA A 7 80.89 0.71 30.78
C ALA A 7 80.98 -0.74 30.30
N LEU A 8 81.62 -1.63 31.12
CA LEU A 8 81.68 -3.07 30.77
C LEU A 8 80.35 -3.78 30.92
N TRP A 9 79.52 -3.35 31.88
CA TRP A 9 78.17 -3.91 32.06
C TRP A 9 77.17 -3.38 31.02
N MET A 10 77.31 -2.16 30.49
CA MET A 10 76.53 -1.68 29.39
C MET A 10 76.88 -2.34 28.05
N LEU A 11 78.15 -2.62 27.78
CA LEU A 11 78.58 -3.37 26.61
C LEU A 11 78.19 -4.84 26.66
N ALA A 12 78.26 -5.48 27.83
CA ALA A 12 77.78 -6.84 28.04
C ALA A 12 76.25 -6.92 27.98
N GLY A 13 75.49 -5.88 28.45
CA GLY A 13 74.09 -5.77 28.35
C GLY A 13 73.60 -5.55 26.90
N LEU A 14 74.26 -4.74 26.10
CA LEU A 14 74.02 -4.57 24.69
C LEU A 14 74.44 -5.83 23.86
N TRP A 15 75.43 -6.57 24.26
CA TRP A 15 75.75 -7.82 23.59
C TRP A 15 74.75 -8.93 23.93
N LEU A 16 74.27 -9.00 25.18
CA LEU A 16 73.23 -9.92 25.60
C LEU A 16 71.83 -9.54 24.98
N ALA A 17 71.62 -8.25 24.81
CA ALA A 17 70.38 -7.77 24.12
C ALA A 17 70.42 -8.01 22.61
N MET A 18 71.58 -8.02 21.98
CA MET A 18 71.75 -8.40 20.57
C MET A 18 71.75 -9.92 20.36
N THR A 19 72.03 -10.72 21.37
CA THR A 19 72.01 -12.19 21.27
C THR A 19 70.65 -12.79 21.67
N LEU A 20 69.74 -12.01 22.23
CA LEU A 20 68.41 -12.47 22.63
C LEU A 20 67.29 -12.23 21.54
N THR A 21 67.66 -11.76 20.35
CA THR A 21 66.67 -11.54 19.27
C THR A 21 66.90 -12.37 18.02
N VAL A 22 67.81 -13.35 18.06
CA VAL A 22 67.81 -14.37 17.00
C VAL A 22 67.54 -15.72 17.70
N GLN A 23 66.32 -15.95 18.11
CA GLN A 23 65.76 -17.29 18.14
C GLN A 23 65.80 -17.75 16.67
N ALA A 24 66.81 -18.64 16.39
CA ALA A 24 66.89 -19.31 15.11
C ALA A 24 65.59 -20.07 14.90
N GLN A 25 64.65 -19.42 14.24
CA GLN A 25 63.45 -20.12 13.73
C GLN A 25 63.99 -21.24 12.85
N GLN A 26 63.64 -22.46 13.17
CA GLN A 26 64.03 -23.60 12.31
C GLN A 26 63.57 -23.24 10.87
N PRO A 27 64.43 -23.58 9.87
CA PRO A 27 64.02 -23.25 8.48
C PRO A 27 62.65 -23.84 8.18
N PRO A 28 61.80 -23.08 7.56
CA PRO A 28 60.39 -23.49 7.28
C PRO A 28 60.44 -24.78 6.48
N LYS A 29 59.75 -25.81 7.00
CA LYS A 29 59.67 -27.14 6.37
C LYS A 29 58.49 -27.32 5.45
N THR A 30 57.48 -26.47 5.59
CA THR A 30 56.27 -26.52 4.80
C THR A 30 56.02 -25.20 4.07
N VAL A 31 55.24 -25.24 2.99
CA VAL A 31 54.84 -24.06 2.25
C VAL A 31 54.02 -23.08 3.11
N GLN A 32 53.19 -23.61 4.04
CA GLN A 32 52.41 -22.78 4.96
C GLN A 32 53.32 -22.04 5.98
N GLU A 33 54.30 -22.73 6.56
CA GLU A 33 55.28 -22.11 7.48
C GLU A 33 56.07 -21.06 6.73
N PHE A 34 56.48 -21.34 5.49
CA PHE A 34 57.27 -20.44 4.67
C PHE A 34 56.45 -19.17 4.28
N ALA A 35 55.20 -19.33 3.89
CA ALA A 35 54.28 -18.19 3.64
C ALA A 35 54.12 -17.33 4.90
N SER A 36 54.00 -17.94 6.09
CA SER A 36 53.88 -17.21 7.35
C SER A 36 55.17 -16.47 7.69
N ALA A 37 56.34 -17.09 7.48
CA ALA A 37 57.62 -16.44 7.70
C ALA A 37 57.86 -15.25 6.77
N LEU A 38 57.49 -15.37 5.48
CA LEU A 38 57.56 -14.28 4.50
C LEU A 38 56.72 -13.07 4.89
N LEU A 39 55.55 -13.29 5.48
CA LEU A 39 54.64 -12.21 5.89
C LEU A 39 54.99 -11.61 7.26
N ALA A 40 55.78 -12.31 8.08
CA ALA A 40 56.26 -11.82 9.39
C ALA A 40 57.46 -10.90 9.29
N ILE A 41 58.25 -10.95 8.21
CA ILE A 41 59.46 -10.17 8.02
C ILE A 41 59.11 -8.79 7.46
N ALA A 42 59.58 -7.74 8.16
CA ALA A 42 59.25 -6.36 7.76
C ALA A 42 60.11 -5.77 6.62
N PRO A 43 61.48 -5.93 6.59
CA PRO A 43 62.26 -5.39 5.49
C PRO A 43 62.18 -6.27 4.24
N ASP A 44 62.04 -5.64 3.08
CA ASP A 44 61.98 -6.35 1.79
C ASP A 44 63.26 -7.10 1.46
N ALA A 45 64.43 -6.53 1.83
CA ALA A 45 65.74 -7.18 1.64
C ALA A 45 65.91 -8.50 2.41
N GLU A 46 65.43 -8.57 3.64
CA GLU A 46 65.42 -9.81 4.41
C GLU A 46 64.48 -10.86 3.87
N ARG A 47 63.38 -10.41 3.30
CA ARG A 47 62.38 -11.26 2.64
C ARG A 47 62.94 -11.86 1.34
N ASP A 48 63.69 -11.05 0.57
CA ASP A 48 64.35 -11.51 -0.64
C ASP A 48 65.47 -12.51 -0.30
N ALA A 49 66.22 -12.26 0.78
CA ALA A 49 67.21 -13.20 1.28
C ALA A 49 66.60 -14.54 1.73
N LEU A 50 65.44 -14.49 2.37
CA LEU A 50 64.73 -15.73 2.79
C LEU A 50 64.18 -16.50 1.55
N LEU A 51 63.78 -15.83 0.48
CA LEU A 51 63.40 -16.46 -0.77
C LEU A 51 64.61 -17.11 -1.48
N GLU A 52 65.74 -16.47 -1.47
CA GLU A 52 66.96 -17.01 -2.05
C GLU A 52 67.50 -18.19 -1.29
N ALA A 53 67.40 -18.18 0.06
CA ALA A 53 67.86 -19.28 0.93
C ALA A 53 66.95 -20.57 0.82
N ASN A 54 65.73 -20.47 0.29
CA ASN A 54 64.83 -21.61 0.24
C ASN A 54 64.20 -21.79 -1.17
N PRO A 55 64.99 -21.92 -2.24
CA PRO A 55 64.49 -22.00 -3.61
C PRO A 55 63.55 -23.16 -3.86
N GLN A 56 63.66 -24.26 -3.09
CA GLN A 56 62.78 -25.42 -3.18
C GLN A 56 61.35 -25.15 -2.70
N LEU A 57 61.12 -24.12 -1.90
CA LEU A 57 59.79 -23.69 -1.44
C LEU A 57 59.18 -22.57 -2.31
N VAL A 58 59.98 -21.95 -3.19
CA VAL A 58 59.53 -20.92 -4.13
C VAL A 58 58.85 -21.59 -5.33
N THR A 59 57.63 -21.97 -5.14
CA THR A 59 56.84 -22.74 -6.10
C THR A 59 55.49 -22.09 -6.34
N LYS A 60 54.77 -22.57 -7.38
CA LYS A 60 53.38 -22.18 -7.62
C LYS A 60 52.45 -22.51 -6.43
N GLN A 61 52.77 -23.54 -5.65
CA GLN A 61 52.03 -23.89 -4.41
C GLN A 61 52.14 -22.79 -3.35
N LEU A 62 53.31 -22.11 -3.24
CA LEU A 62 53.45 -20.94 -2.36
C LEU A 62 52.56 -19.80 -2.80
N CYS A 63 52.44 -19.56 -4.09
CA CYS A 63 51.51 -18.56 -4.62
C CYS A 63 50.05 -18.94 -4.31
N ASP A 64 49.65 -20.21 -4.47
CA ASP A 64 48.31 -20.67 -4.14
C ASP A 64 48.02 -20.56 -2.63
N GLU A 65 48.99 -20.79 -1.75
CA GLU A 65 48.84 -20.56 -0.31
C GLU A 65 48.64 -19.06 0.01
N LEU A 66 49.37 -18.16 -0.65
CA LEU A 66 49.19 -16.72 -0.51
C LEU A 66 47.79 -16.29 -1.04
N ILE A 67 47.36 -16.84 -2.15
CA ILE A 67 45.99 -16.61 -2.68
C ILE A 67 44.93 -17.07 -1.66
N ALA A 68 45.14 -18.21 -1.02
CA ALA A 68 44.20 -18.71 -0.02
C ALA A 68 44.04 -17.77 1.18
N ARG A 69 45.13 -17.09 1.59
CA ARG A 69 45.11 -16.08 2.67
C ARG A 69 44.47 -14.76 2.27
N LEU A 70 44.36 -14.49 0.98
CA LEU A 70 43.71 -13.29 0.42
C LEU A 70 42.21 -13.46 0.17
N LYS A 71 41.62 -14.64 0.47
CA LYS A 71 40.20 -14.87 0.30
C LYS A 71 39.35 -14.02 1.27
N PRO A 72 38.35 -13.27 0.80
CA PRO A 72 37.44 -12.52 1.67
C PRO A 72 36.60 -13.43 2.60
N PRO A 73 36.16 -12.93 3.77
CA PRO A 73 36.34 -11.57 4.28
C PRO A 73 37.71 -11.37 4.99
N ILE A 74 38.43 -10.33 4.61
CA ILE A 74 39.68 -9.95 5.30
C ILE A 74 39.34 -8.97 6.44
N PRO A 75 39.62 -9.32 7.71
CA PRO A 75 39.36 -8.43 8.84
C PRO A 75 40.17 -7.12 8.73
N ARG A 76 39.58 -6.00 9.21
CA ARG A 76 40.21 -4.68 9.14
C ARG A 76 41.62 -4.62 9.72
N ASN A 77 41.90 -5.36 10.82
CA ASN A 77 43.19 -5.45 11.45
C ASN A 77 44.22 -6.27 10.66
N LYS A 78 43.84 -6.96 9.58
CA LYS A 78 44.70 -7.77 8.69
C LYS A 78 44.89 -7.13 7.30
N GLN A 79 44.42 -5.94 7.07
CA GLN A 79 44.52 -5.29 5.74
C GLN A 79 45.98 -4.98 5.34
N ALA A 80 46.83 -4.59 6.30
CA ALA A 80 48.26 -4.40 6.05
C ALA A 80 48.97 -5.71 5.67
N GLU A 81 48.63 -6.82 6.33
CA GLU A 81 49.12 -8.15 6.01
C GLU A 81 48.65 -8.60 4.61
N ALA A 82 47.39 -8.33 4.25
CA ALA A 82 46.85 -8.64 2.94
C ALA A 82 47.53 -7.84 1.82
N LEU A 83 47.80 -6.54 2.06
CA LEU A 83 48.56 -5.73 1.11
C LEU A 83 49.96 -6.30 0.90
N LEU A 84 50.68 -6.67 1.98
CA LEU A 84 51.98 -7.28 1.92
C LEU A 84 51.91 -8.61 1.15
N ALA A 85 50.95 -9.47 1.47
CA ALA A 85 50.76 -10.75 0.80
C ALA A 85 50.48 -10.56 -0.71
N SER A 86 49.74 -9.54 -1.10
CA SER A 86 49.47 -9.23 -2.50
C SER A 86 50.75 -8.80 -3.24
N ASN A 87 51.59 -7.97 -2.62
CA ASN A 87 52.87 -7.54 -3.22
C ASN A 87 53.87 -8.73 -3.32
N VAL A 88 53.97 -9.55 -2.29
CA VAL A 88 54.78 -10.77 -2.33
C VAL A 88 54.30 -11.74 -3.39
N LEU A 89 52.99 -11.96 -3.48
CA LEU A 89 52.36 -12.81 -4.49
C LEU A 89 52.66 -12.31 -5.90
N LEU A 90 52.60 -10.99 -6.14
CA LEU A 90 52.91 -10.41 -7.44
C LEU A 90 54.33 -10.70 -7.87
N ARG A 91 55.33 -10.37 -7.03
CA ARG A 91 56.76 -10.63 -7.31
C ARG A 91 57.08 -12.11 -7.53
N LEU A 92 56.53 -12.98 -6.70
CA LEU A 92 56.73 -14.43 -6.85
C LEU A 92 56.12 -14.95 -8.15
N SER A 93 54.94 -14.49 -8.47
CA SER A 93 54.23 -14.90 -9.69
C SER A 93 54.89 -14.40 -10.96
N GLU A 94 55.53 -13.20 -10.93
CA GLU A 94 56.36 -12.69 -12.02
C GLU A 94 57.59 -13.57 -12.21
N ARG A 95 58.31 -13.90 -11.13
CA ARG A 95 59.49 -14.76 -11.16
C ARG A 95 59.18 -16.18 -11.65
N LEU A 96 58.02 -16.72 -11.31
CA LEU A 96 57.62 -18.09 -11.63
C LEU A 96 56.84 -18.19 -12.98
N GLY A 97 56.57 -17.08 -13.66
CA GLY A 97 55.70 -17.08 -14.83
C GLY A 97 54.28 -17.63 -14.53
N TYR A 98 53.73 -17.29 -13.35
CA TYR A 98 52.46 -17.81 -12.88
C TYR A 98 51.35 -16.76 -13.06
N ASP A 99 50.66 -16.77 -14.20
CA ASP A 99 49.70 -15.73 -14.57
C ASP A 99 48.50 -15.67 -13.65
N LYS A 100 47.97 -16.80 -13.20
CA LYS A 100 46.90 -16.82 -12.20
C LYS A 100 47.30 -16.08 -10.91
N GLY A 101 48.52 -16.29 -10.44
CA GLY A 101 49.04 -15.57 -9.26
C GLY A 101 49.16 -14.06 -9.48
N LYS A 102 49.64 -13.64 -10.68
CA LYS A 102 49.71 -12.22 -11.05
C LYS A 102 48.32 -11.57 -11.04
N ILE A 103 47.33 -12.23 -11.67
CA ILE A 103 45.99 -11.71 -11.78
C ILE A 103 45.34 -11.57 -10.39
N GLU A 104 45.45 -12.60 -9.53
CA GLU A 104 44.92 -12.54 -8.18
C GLU A 104 45.60 -11.43 -7.34
N ALA A 105 46.94 -11.29 -7.43
CA ALA A 105 47.65 -10.21 -6.78
C ALA A 105 47.15 -8.83 -7.23
N LEU A 106 47.09 -8.59 -8.52
CA LEU A 106 46.54 -7.34 -9.09
C LEU A 106 45.10 -7.08 -8.69
N LYS A 107 44.27 -8.13 -8.64
CA LYS A 107 42.88 -8.02 -8.16
C LYS A 107 42.84 -7.44 -6.75
N HIS A 108 43.63 -7.99 -5.82
CA HIS A 108 43.64 -7.55 -4.44
C HIS A 108 44.32 -6.17 -4.27
N LEU A 109 45.41 -5.89 -4.99
CA LEU A 109 46.02 -4.56 -5.02
C LEU A 109 45.03 -3.50 -5.50
N GLY A 110 44.31 -3.76 -6.56
CA GLY A 110 43.26 -2.87 -7.04
C GLY A 110 42.14 -2.65 -6.00
N SER A 111 41.72 -3.69 -5.28
CA SER A 111 40.75 -3.56 -4.18
C SER A 111 41.30 -2.66 -3.06
N HIS A 112 42.59 -2.79 -2.69
CA HIS A 112 43.22 -1.95 -1.69
C HIS A 112 43.26 -0.47 -2.10
N HIS A 113 43.62 -0.17 -3.34
CA HIS A 113 43.60 1.20 -3.87
C HIS A 113 42.19 1.77 -3.94
N ARG A 114 41.20 0.94 -4.26
CA ARG A 114 39.80 1.33 -4.26
C ARG A 114 39.31 1.76 -2.87
N GLU A 115 39.65 0.99 -1.82
CA GLU A 115 39.31 1.31 -0.42
C GLU A 115 39.93 2.65 0.04
N ARG A 116 41.08 3.02 -0.50
CA ARG A 116 41.72 4.32 -0.25
C ARG A 116 41.17 5.45 -1.11
N GLY A 117 40.19 5.17 -1.96
CA GLY A 117 39.59 6.15 -2.87
C GLY A 117 40.42 6.47 -4.10
N GLU A 118 41.50 5.74 -4.37
CA GLU A 118 42.44 5.95 -5.49
C GLU A 118 41.89 5.29 -6.78
N ARG A 119 40.73 5.76 -7.25
CA ARG A 119 39.91 5.11 -8.28
C ARG A 119 40.62 5.00 -9.64
N GLN A 120 41.43 5.98 -10.02
CA GLN A 120 42.18 5.95 -11.30
C GLN A 120 43.30 4.89 -11.27
N THR A 121 43.99 4.74 -10.15
CA THR A 121 45.00 3.70 -9.93
C THR A 121 44.34 2.32 -9.95
N THR A 122 43.20 2.18 -9.27
CA THR A 122 42.41 0.95 -9.27
C THR A 122 42.01 0.54 -10.69
N LEU A 123 41.54 1.49 -11.49
CA LEU A 123 41.14 1.25 -12.88
C LEU A 123 42.30 0.67 -13.70
N LYS A 124 43.48 1.32 -13.65
CA LYS A 124 44.67 0.85 -14.37
C LYS A 124 45.09 -0.56 -13.97
N ILE A 125 45.14 -0.84 -12.66
CA ILE A 125 45.50 -2.15 -12.12
C ILE A 125 44.54 -3.24 -12.57
N TRP A 126 43.22 -2.97 -12.51
CA TRP A 126 42.21 -3.98 -12.90
C TRP A 126 42.14 -4.16 -14.41
N GLN A 127 42.41 -3.13 -15.24
CA GLN A 127 42.57 -3.28 -16.69
C GLN A 127 43.74 -4.19 -17.04
N GLN A 128 44.87 -4.04 -16.36
CA GLN A 128 46.05 -4.93 -16.52
C GLN A 128 45.69 -6.38 -16.10
N ALA A 129 45.00 -6.52 -14.99
CA ALA A 129 44.56 -7.84 -14.53
C ALA A 129 43.59 -8.51 -15.52
N LEU A 130 42.70 -7.74 -16.12
CA LEU A 130 41.78 -8.26 -17.15
C LEU A 130 42.51 -8.73 -18.40
N ALA A 131 43.39 -7.91 -18.92
CA ALA A 131 44.17 -8.27 -20.11
C ALA A 131 45.00 -9.54 -19.90
N LEU A 132 45.63 -9.72 -18.72
CA LEU A 132 46.33 -10.94 -18.35
C LEU A 132 45.40 -12.14 -18.21
N ALA A 133 44.19 -11.95 -17.63
CA ALA A 133 43.23 -13.01 -17.46
C ALA A 133 42.66 -13.50 -18.81
N GLU A 134 42.45 -12.59 -19.72
CA GLU A 134 41.99 -12.91 -21.09
C GLU A 134 43.07 -13.67 -21.86
N ALA A 135 44.34 -13.21 -21.80
CA ALA A 135 45.47 -13.84 -22.43
C ALA A 135 45.75 -15.24 -21.88
N ALA A 136 45.58 -15.43 -20.59
CA ALA A 136 45.79 -16.72 -19.90
C ALA A 136 44.56 -17.69 -20.04
N GLY A 137 43.46 -17.25 -20.62
CA GLY A 137 42.22 -18.07 -20.75
C GLY A 137 41.53 -18.38 -19.40
N GLU A 138 41.83 -17.59 -18.34
CA GLU A 138 41.32 -17.79 -16.99
C GLU A 138 39.88 -17.25 -16.84
N SER A 139 38.90 -17.95 -17.44
CA SER A 139 37.49 -17.54 -17.51
C SER A 139 36.86 -17.06 -16.19
N PRO A 140 37.10 -17.71 -15.02
CA PRO A 140 36.53 -17.21 -13.75
C PRO A 140 37.13 -15.84 -13.33
N LEU A 141 38.42 -15.62 -13.61
CA LEU A 141 39.09 -14.36 -13.29
C LEU A 141 38.67 -13.25 -14.27
N VAL A 142 38.45 -13.56 -15.53
CA VAL A 142 37.89 -12.62 -16.51
C VAL A 142 36.52 -12.11 -16.06
N ILE A 143 35.62 -13.00 -15.61
CA ILE A 143 34.29 -12.62 -15.07
C ILE A 143 34.45 -11.67 -13.88
N ALA A 144 35.32 -12.03 -12.92
CA ALA A 144 35.56 -11.23 -11.74
C ALA A 144 36.14 -9.86 -12.07
N MET A 145 37.09 -9.77 -13.05
CA MET A 145 37.67 -8.50 -13.45
C MET A 145 36.67 -7.58 -14.15
N HIS A 146 35.83 -8.12 -15.03
CA HIS A 146 34.75 -7.34 -15.62
C HIS A 146 33.80 -6.79 -14.55
N TYR A 147 33.42 -7.61 -13.54
CA TYR A 147 32.58 -7.17 -12.43
C TYR A 147 33.24 -6.05 -11.61
N ASN A 148 34.55 -6.18 -11.31
CA ASN A 148 35.30 -5.17 -10.57
C ASN A 148 35.44 -3.86 -11.37
N LEU A 149 35.75 -3.93 -12.67
CA LEU A 149 35.79 -2.77 -13.55
C LEU A 149 34.41 -2.09 -13.66
N CYS A 150 33.33 -2.86 -13.73
CA CYS A 150 31.98 -2.30 -13.65
C CYS A 150 31.79 -1.47 -12.38
N ALA A 151 32.23 -1.98 -11.21
CA ALA A 151 32.08 -1.27 -9.95
C ALA A 151 32.87 0.03 -9.89
N VAL A 152 34.16 0.03 -10.35
CA VAL A 152 34.95 1.26 -10.32
C VAL A 152 34.50 2.30 -11.34
N TRP A 153 34.00 1.88 -12.51
CA TRP A 153 33.40 2.80 -13.48
C TRP A 153 32.11 3.45 -12.97
N GLN A 154 31.30 2.70 -12.18
CA GLN A 154 30.17 3.29 -11.48
C GLN A 154 30.62 4.37 -10.46
N GLU A 155 31.70 4.13 -9.72
CA GLU A 155 32.24 5.11 -8.78
C GLU A 155 32.85 6.35 -9.45
N LEU A 156 33.39 6.20 -10.66
CA LEU A 156 33.87 7.29 -11.50
C LEU A 156 32.74 8.04 -12.22
N GLY A 157 31.48 7.55 -12.13
CA GLY A 157 30.31 8.17 -12.75
C GLY A 157 30.11 7.82 -14.22
N ASN A 158 31.01 7.06 -14.85
CA ASN A 158 30.85 6.62 -16.24
C ASN A 158 29.97 5.37 -16.33
N LEU A 159 28.63 5.59 -16.43
CA LEU A 159 27.64 4.51 -16.43
C LEU A 159 27.64 3.69 -17.72
N ASP A 160 28.17 4.22 -18.83
CA ASP A 160 28.23 3.51 -20.10
C ASP A 160 29.32 2.44 -20.09
N GLU A 161 30.53 2.79 -19.67
CA GLU A 161 31.62 1.83 -19.46
C GLU A 161 31.26 0.80 -18.38
N ALA A 162 30.62 1.26 -17.28
CA ALA A 162 30.14 0.36 -16.26
C ALA A 162 29.14 -0.68 -16.82
N MET A 163 28.19 -0.24 -17.65
CA MET A 163 27.21 -1.12 -18.30
C MET A 163 27.88 -2.15 -19.21
N GLN A 164 28.85 -1.73 -20.02
CA GLN A 164 29.58 -2.64 -20.92
C GLN A 164 30.31 -3.73 -20.13
N HIS A 165 31.05 -3.35 -19.10
CA HIS A 165 31.77 -4.32 -18.27
C HIS A 165 30.83 -5.24 -17.48
N CYS A 166 29.74 -4.74 -16.91
CA CYS A 166 28.76 -5.59 -16.24
C CYS A 166 28.08 -6.57 -17.20
N GLN A 167 27.72 -6.11 -18.41
CA GLN A 167 27.13 -6.97 -19.43
C GLN A 167 28.12 -8.05 -19.90
N ALA A 168 29.39 -7.71 -20.08
CA ALA A 168 30.45 -8.67 -20.38
C ALA A 168 30.60 -9.73 -19.28
N SER A 169 30.57 -9.29 -18.00
CA SER A 169 30.59 -10.21 -16.84
C SER A 169 29.39 -11.15 -16.87
N LEU A 170 28.17 -10.62 -17.12
CA LEU A 170 26.95 -11.41 -17.21
C LEU A 170 27.04 -12.46 -18.32
N THR A 171 27.37 -12.06 -19.54
CA THR A 171 27.42 -12.96 -20.72
C THR A 171 28.45 -14.09 -20.49
N LYS A 172 29.64 -13.76 -19.95
CA LYS A 172 30.65 -14.78 -19.65
C LYS A 172 30.21 -15.69 -18.49
N ALA A 173 29.48 -15.17 -17.50
CA ALA A 173 28.92 -15.97 -16.41
C ALA A 173 27.79 -16.89 -16.89
N GLU A 174 27.00 -16.49 -17.88
CA GLU A 174 25.99 -17.36 -18.52
C GLU A 174 26.63 -18.56 -19.21
N VAL A 175 27.73 -18.35 -19.93
CA VAL A 175 28.47 -19.42 -20.58
C VAL A 175 29.10 -20.40 -19.55
N SER A 176 29.64 -19.86 -18.44
CA SER A 176 30.27 -20.68 -17.39
C SER A 176 29.25 -21.40 -16.48
N GLY A 177 27.98 -21.06 -16.52
CA GLY A 177 26.92 -21.59 -15.65
C GLY A 177 27.08 -21.25 -14.16
N THR A 178 27.93 -20.29 -13.79
CA THR A 178 28.23 -19.97 -12.40
C THR A 178 27.16 -19.07 -11.79
N LYS A 179 26.17 -19.64 -11.08
CA LYS A 179 25.03 -18.94 -10.50
C LYS A 179 25.41 -17.74 -9.61
N SER A 180 26.49 -17.86 -8.81
CA SER A 180 26.95 -16.75 -7.97
C SER A 180 27.40 -15.54 -8.80
N ASN A 181 28.15 -15.77 -9.89
CA ASN A 181 28.61 -14.69 -10.76
C ASN A 181 27.45 -14.03 -11.53
N LEU A 182 26.47 -14.83 -11.95
CA LEU A 182 25.23 -14.35 -12.55
C LEU A 182 24.49 -13.42 -11.59
N ALA A 183 24.39 -13.81 -10.32
CA ALA A 183 23.72 -13.03 -9.28
C ALA A 183 24.40 -11.67 -9.05
N PHE A 184 25.73 -11.65 -8.95
CA PHE A 184 26.49 -10.41 -8.79
C PHE A 184 26.38 -9.48 -10.01
N ALA A 185 26.48 -10.03 -11.22
CA ALA A 185 26.35 -9.25 -12.45
C ALA A 185 24.96 -8.64 -12.59
N ASN A 186 23.88 -9.42 -12.32
CA ASN A 186 22.51 -8.92 -12.31
C ASN A 186 22.31 -7.83 -11.26
N ASN A 187 22.85 -7.98 -10.04
CA ASN A 187 22.76 -6.97 -9.00
C ASN A 187 23.42 -5.64 -9.42
N ALA A 188 24.61 -5.72 -10.03
CA ALA A 188 25.32 -4.54 -10.51
C ALA A 188 24.59 -3.86 -11.66
N LEU A 189 24.07 -4.61 -12.64
CA LEU A 189 23.25 -4.09 -13.74
C LEU A 189 21.96 -3.42 -13.22
N GLY A 190 21.32 -4.01 -12.22
CA GLY A 190 20.18 -3.41 -11.51
C GLY A 190 20.55 -2.05 -10.89
N GLY A 191 21.71 -1.96 -10.23
CA GLY A 191 22.21 -0.71 -9.66
C GLY A 191 22.49 0.37 -10.71
N ILE A 192 23.05 0.01 -11.88
CA ILE A 192 23.25 0.94 -12.99
C ILE A 192 21.90 1.40 -13.56
N ALA A 193 20.94 0.49 -13.73
CA ALA A 193 19.61 0.81 -14.24
C ALA A 193 18.88 1.82 -13.32
N VAL A 194 18.96 1.63 -11.98
CA VAL A 194 18.44 2.62 -11.00
C VAL A 194 19.07 4.00 -11.22
N ARG A 195 20.40 4.06 -11.37
CA ARG A 195 21.11 5.36 -11.58
C ARG A 195 20.77 6.03 -12.91
N ARG A 196 20.31 5.27 -13.90
CA ARG A 196 19.81 5.77 -15.18
C ARG A 196 18.32 6.10 -15.17
N GLY A 197 17.62 5.84 -14.04
CA GLY A 197 16.17 5.99 -13.95
C GLY A 197 15.37 4.87 -14.64
N GLU A 198 16.02 3.82 -15.12
CA GLU A 198 15.43 2.67 -15.82
C GLU A 198 14.88 1.65 -14.80
N ASN A 199 13.96 2.08 -13.94
CA ASN A 199 13.51 1.28 -12.79
C ASN A 199 12.86 -0.04 -13.16
N GLU A 200 12.19 -0.17 -14.30
CA GLU A 200 11.62 -1.43 -14.78
C GLU A 200 12.71 -2.48 -15.09
N LYS A 201 13.80 -2.05 -15.74
CA LYS A 201 14.96 -2.91 -15.98
C LYS A 201 15.66 -3.27 -14.67
N ALA A 202 15.76 -2.32 -13.74
CA ALA A 202 16.32 -2.57 -12.41
C ALA A 202 15.54 -3.67 -11.67
N VAL A 203 14.21 -3.62 -11.68
CA VAL A 203 13.34 -4.66 -11.11
C VAL A 203 13.66 -6.03 -11.72
N ALA A 204 13.75 -6.12 -13.06
CA ALA A 204 14.03 -7.40 -13.74
C ALA A 204 15.40 -7.97 -13.33
N TYR A 205 16.42 -7.12 -13.21
CA TYR A 205 17.76 -7.55 -12.78
C TYR A 205 17.79 -7.96 -11.31
N PHE A 206 17.17 -7.19 -10.39
CA PHE A 206 17.18 -7.52 -8.96
C PHE A 206 16.33 -8.75 -8.63
N LEU A 207 15.24 -9.02 -9.37
CA LEU A 207 14.49 -10.27 -9.23
C LEU A 207 15.37 -11.49 -9.57
N LYS A 208 16.11 -11.44 -10.70
CA LYS A 208 17.04 -12.51 -11.08
C LYS A 208 18.14 -12.66 -10.04
N SER A 209 18.73 -11.55 -9.59
CA SER A 209 19.82 -11.57 -8.61
C SER A 209 19.36 -12.15 -7.27
N SER A 210 18.23 -11.72 -6.72
CA SER A 210 17.74 -12.23 -5.42
C SER A 210 17.42 -13.72 -5.49
N ALA A 211 16.79 -14.20 -6.57
CA ALA A 211 16.54 -15.62 -6.77
C ALA A 211 17.82 -16.45 -6.86
N GLN A 212 18.82 -15.96 -7.61
CA GLN A 212 20.11 -16.64 -7.76
C GLN A 212 20.93 -16.66 -6.46
N PHE A 213 20.91 -15.57 -5.67
CA PHE A 213 21.56 -15.56 -4.34
C PHE A 213 20.87 -16.49 -3.36
N ASN A 214 19.55 -16.59 -3.40
CA ASN A 214 18.79 -17.55 -2.60
C ASN A 214 19.19 -18.99 -2.95
N GLU A 215 19.24 -19.33 -4.24
CA GLU A 215 19.64 -20.67 -4.73
C GLU A 215 21.04 -21.09 -4.29
N VAL A 216 22.00 -20.12 -4.20
CA VAL A 216 23.37 -20.40 -3.75
C VAL A 216 23.55 -20.21 -2.23
N GLY A 217 22.48 -19.91 -1.49
CA GLY A 217 22.50 -19.74 -0.04
C GLY A 217 23.21 -18.48 0.46
N ASN A 218 23.43 -17.48 -0.41
CA ASN A 218 24.11 -16.23 -0.05
C ASN A 218 23.10 -15.22 0.54
N LYS A 219 22.69 -15.44 1.78
CA LYS A 219 21.68 -14.64 2.48
C LYS A 219 21.98 -13.15 2.55
N LEU A 220 23.27 -12.77 2.66
CA LEU A 220 23.64 -11.35 2.76
C LEU A 220 23.39 -10.59 1.44
N ASN A 221 23.76 -11.17 0.31
CA ASN A 221 23.56 -10.53 -0.97
C ASN A 221 22.11 -10.65 -1.45
N GLU A 222 21.38 -11.69 -1.05
CA GLU A 222 19.93 -11.80 -1.21
C GLU A 222 19.22 -10.64 -0.50
N LEU A 223 19.59 -10.36 0.78
CA LEU A 223 19.09 -9.23 1.56
C LEU A 223 19.27 -7.91 0.80
N PHE A 224 20.48 -7.64 0.29
CA PHE A 224 20.75 -6.40 -0.44
C PHE A 224 19.97 -6.33 -1.76
N SER A 225 19.87 -7.43 -2.50
CA SER A 225 19.10 -7.48 -3.75
C SER A 225 17.61 -7.22 -3.51
N LEU A 226 17.03 -7.79 -2.43
CA LEU A 226 15.63 -7.55 -2.06
C LEU A 226 15.39 -6.10 -1.63
N GLN A 227 16.31 -5.46 -0.88
CA GLN A 227 16.19 -4.06 -0.51
C GLN A 227 16.28 -3.13 -1.73
N ASN A 228 17.16 -3.43 -2.68
CA ASN A 228 17.26 -2.70 -3.93
C ASN A 228 16.04 -2.90 -4.83
N LEU A 229 15.50 -4.12 -4.87
CA LEU A 229 14.24 -4.44 -5.54
C LEU A 229 13.09 -3.61 -4.95
N GLY A 230 13.00 -3.54 -3.62
CA GLY A 230 12.01 -2.73 -2.92
C GLY A 230 12.12 -1.24 -3.29
N LEU A 231 13.34 -0.72 -3.37
CA LEU A 231 13.59 0.66 -3.78
C LEU A 231 13.12 0.92 -5.22
N SER A 232 13.42 -0.01 -6.14
CA SER A 232 13.03 0.11 -7.55
C SER A 232 11.51 0.06 -7.73
N TYR A 233 10.82 -0.82 -7.00
CA TYR A 233 9.36 -0.85 -6.98
C TYR A 233 8.75 0.42 -6.39
N TYR A 234 9.35 0.96 -5.33
CA TYR A 234 8.91 2.23 -4.75
C TYR A 234 9.01 3.38 -5.76
N ALA A 235 10.12 3.46 -6.49
CA ALA A 235 10.32 4.47 -7.54
C ALA A 235 9.31 4.35 -8.70
N LEU A 236 8.83 3.14 -8.99
CA LEU A 236 7.74 2.89 -9.95
C LEU A 236 6.34 3.13 -9.39
N GLY A 237 6.20 3.52 -8.11
CA GLY A 237 4.92 3.65 -7.44
C GLY A 237 4.22 2.32 -7.12
N ASN A 238 4.89 1.19 -7.34
CA ASN A 238 4.36 -0.12 -6.97
C ASN A 238 4.64 -0.41 -5.49
N PHE A 239 3.85 0.23 -4.63
CA PHE A 239 4.04 0.18 -3.18
C PHE A 239 3.85 -1.22 -2.60
N THR A 240 2.93 -2.00 -3.14
CA THR A 240 2.69 -3.40 -2.71
C THR A 240 3.92 -4.27 -2.95
N ALA A 241 4.48 -4.23 -4.15
CA ALA A 241 5.68 -5.00 -4.46
C ALA A 241 6.90 -4.51 -3.67
N ALA A 242 6.99 -3.19 -3.41
CA ALA A 242 8.04 -2.60 -2.57
C ALA A 242 7.93 -3.10 -1.12
N LEU A 243 6.74 -3.06 -0.51
CA LEU A 243 6.49 -3.61 0.83
C LEU A 243 6.88 -5.08 0.91
N ARG A 244 6.47 -5.88 -0.08
CA ARG A 244 6.83 -7.29 -0.13
C ARG A 244 8.35 -7.51 -0.15
N ALA A 245 9.06 -6.82 -1.03
CA ALA A 245 10.51 -6.96 -1.16
C ALA A 245 11.23 -6.60 0.16
N TYR A 246 10.84 -5.49 0.81
CA TYR A 246 11.38 -5.12 2.10
C TYR A 246 10.98 -6.10 3.21
N SER A 247 9.72 -6.54 3.28
CA SER A 247 9.26 -7.52 4.27
C SER A 247 9.99 -8.87 4.15
N CYS A 248 10.27 -9.33 2.92
CA CYS A 248 11.11 -10.52 2.69
C CYS A 248 12.56 -10.31 3.13
N SER A 249 13.06 -9.08 3.14
CA SER A 249 14.43 -8.77 3.58
C SER A 249 14.60 -8.79 5.11
N LEU A 250 13.53 -8.52 5.91
CA LEU A 250 13.64 -8.43 7.36
C LEU A 250 14.09 -9.74 8.03
N PRO A 251 13.51 -10.93 7.75
CA PRO A 251 13.94 -12.19 8.35
C PRO A 251 15.39 -12.53 7.99
N LEU A 252 15.88 -12.13 6.83
CA LEU A 252 17.28 -12.31 6.45
C LEU A 252 18.20 -11.44 7.30
N ALA A 253 17.82 -10.16 7.52
CA ALA A 253 18.55 -9.25 8.38
C ALA A 253 18.61 -9.75 9.83
N GLU A 254 17.50 -10.29 10.36
CA GLU A 254 17.42 -10.90 11.68
C GLU A 254 18.30 -12.16 11.77
N THR A 255 18.23 -13.07 10.80
CA THR A 255 19.06 -14.29 10.76
C THR A 255 20.55 -13.97 10.73
N LEU A 256 20.93 -12.87 10.08
CA LEU A 256 22.32 -12.40 9.95
C LEU A 256 22.75 -11.52 11.12
N ASP A 257 21.91 -11.28 12.12
CA ASP A 257 22.08 -10.27 13.18
C ASP A 257 22.49 -8.89 12.64
N ASN A 258 21.99 -8.54 11.46
CA ASN A 258 22.32 -7.28 10.81
C ASN A 258 21.32 -6.19 11.18
N GLN A 259 21.47 -5.67 12.40
CA GLN A 259 20.54 -4.69 13.00
C GLN A 259 20.41 -3.41 12.16
N ALA A 260 21.50 -2.98 11.48
CA ALA A 260 21.47 -1.78 10.64
C ALA A 260 20.58 -1.97 9.40
N ASN A 261 20.65 -3.11 8.70
CA ASN A 261 19.78 -3.39 7.56
C ASN A 261 18.35 -3.74 7.99
N LEU A 262 18.16 -4.30 9.17
CA LEU A 262 16.83 -4.46 9.77
C LEU A 262 16.16 -3.10 9.98
N ALA A 263 16.86 -2.16 10.62
CA ALA A 263 16.38 -0.81 10.83
C ALA A 263 16.09 -0.07 9.51
N LYS A 264 16.97 -0.22 8.52
CA LYS A 264 16.78 0.35 7.18
C LYS A 264 15.53 -0.20 6.48
N GLY A 265 15.31 -1.51 6.54
CA GLY A 265 14.11 -2.15 5.99
C GLY A 265 12.83 -1.61 6.64
N LEU A 266 12.80 -1.51 7.97
CA LEU A 266 11.68 -0.94 8.74
C LEU A 266 11.42 0.53 8.39
N ALA A 267 12.47 1.36 8.25
CA ALA A 267 12.33 2.77 7.85
C ALA A 267 11.70 2.89 6.46
N ARG A 268 12.07 2.03 5.51
CA ARG A 268 11.49 2.01 4.18
C ARG A 268 10.03 1.56 4.18
N ILE A 269 9.70 0.51 4.94
CA ILE A 269 8.31 0.06 5.14
C ILE A 269 7.46 1.18 5.74
N SER A 270 7.98 1.92 6.74
CA SER A 270 7.32 3.10 7.31
C SER A 270 7.00 4.14 6.23
N SER A 271 7.98 4.51 5.41
CA SER A 271 7.78 5.50 4.34
C SER A 271 6.71 5.05 3.34
N ILE A 272 6.65 3.77 3.02
CA ILE A 272 5.63 3.22 2.10
C ILE A 272 4.25 3.27 2.75
N HIS A 273 4.12 2.87 4.02
CA HIS A 273 2.84 2.97 4.74
C HIS A 273 2.35 4.42 4.86
N ALA A 274 3.26 5.38 5.08
CA ALA A 274 2.90 6.81 5.06
C ALA A 274 2.37 7.24 3.68
N SER A 275 3.01 6.80 2.59
CA SER A 275 2.56 7.09 1.21
C SER A 275 1.20 6.46 0.88
N LEU A 276 0.85 5.36 1.53
CA LEU A 276 -0.45 4.68 1.42
C LEU A 276 -1.52 5.25 2.39
N GLY A 277 -1.18 6.24 3.23
CA GLY A 277 -2.09 6.80 4.23
C GLY A 277 -2.26 5.95 5.49
N ASN A 278 -1.55 4.84 5.63
CA ASN A 278 -1.57 3.96 6.80
C ASN A 278 -0.70 4.53 7.94
N THR A 279 -1.07 5.70 8.44
CA THR A 279 -0.25 6.51 9.35
C THR A 279 0.11 5.81 10.65
N LYS A 280 -0.81 5.04 11.22
CA LYS A 280 -0.56 4.28 12.47
C LYS A 280 0.56 3.26 12.28
N LEU A 281 0.49 2.45 11.22
CA LEU A 281 1.50 1.41 10.94
C LEU A 281 2.83 2.04 10.51
N ALA A 282 2.79 3.18 9.82
CA ALA A 282 3.97 3.96 9.48
C ALA A 282 4.70 4.45 10.74
N LEU A 283 3.98 5.02 11.72
CA LEU A 283 4.57 5.46 12.99
C LEU A 283 5.12 4.28 13.82
N GLU A 284 4.39 3.18 13.94
CA GLU A 284 4.84 1.97 14.64
C GLU A 284 6.17 1.43 14.06
N THR A 285 6.25 1.31 12.73
CA THR A 285 7.46 0.81 12.05
C THR A 285 8.61 1.80 12.10
N ALA A 286 8.34 3.12 11.99
CA ALA A 286 9.35 4.16 12.16
C ALA A 286 9.95 4.14 13.56
N GLN A 287 9.12 4.01 14.60
CA GLN A 287 9.57 3.95 15.99
C GLN A 287 10.47 2.74 16.23
N ARG A 288 10.14 1.56 15.69
CA ARG A 288 11.00 0.38 15.75
C ARG A 288 12.36 0.62 15.08
N SER A 289 12.36 1.24 13.91
CA SER A 289 13.58 1.61 13.20
C SER A 289 14.44 2.59 14.01
N LEU A 290 13.79 3.61 14.61
CA LEU A 290 14.45 4.63 15.43
C LEU A 290 15.18 4.00 16.62
N VAL A 291 14.52 3.12 17.39
CA VAL A 291 15.11 2.42 18.54
C VAL A 291 16.37 1.63 18.13
N LEU A 292 16.32 0.96 16.97
CA LEU A 292 17.50 0.23 16.46
C LEU A 292 18.64 1.18 16.09
N TYR A 293 18.37 2.27 15.41
CA TYR A 293 19.39 3.26 15.04
C TYR A 293 19.98 3.98 16.25
N GLU A 294 19.16 4.27 17.28
CA GLU A 294 19.62 4.83 18.55
C GLU A 294 20.58 3.86 19.26
N LYS A 295 20.21 2.57 19.35
CA LYS A 295 21.07 1.53 19.92
C LYS A 295 22.41 1.39 19.18
N LEU A 296 22.41 1.60 17.87
CA LEU A 296 23.60 1.54 17.03
C LEU A 296 24.40 2.87 17.03
N GLY A 297 23.88 3.95 17.60
CA GLY A 297 24.51 5.27 17.58
C GLY A 297 24.60 5.92 16.20
N LEU A 298 23.73 5.52 15.24
CA LEU A 298 23.78 5.96 13.85
C LEU A 298 23.03 7.30 13.67
N LYS A 299 23.62 8.39 14.13
CA LYS A 299 23.01 9.73 14.16
C LYS A 299 22.41 10.17 12.80
N ALA A 300 23.10 9.94 11.69
CA ALA A 300 22.60 10.30 10.36
C ALA A 300 21.28 9.58 10.02
N GLU A 301 21.18 8.27 10.34
CA GLU A 301 19.96 7.50 10.08
C GLU A 301 18.83 7.86 11.06
N ILE A 302 19.15 8.24 12.30
CA ILE A 302 18.18 8.80 13.26
C ILE A 302 17.57 10.08 12.68
N GLY A 303 18.39 10.99 12.13
CA GLY A 303 17.90 12.23 11.51
C GLY A 303 16.94 11.97 10.33
N LYS A 304 17.27 11.01 9.46
CA LYS A 304 16.40 10.58 8.35
C LYS A 304 15.09 9.96 8.86
N THR A 305 15.15 9.21 9.94
CA THR A 305 13.95 8.59 10.55
C THR A 305 13.05 9.67 11.17
N PHE A 306 13.60 10.70 11.79
CA PHE A 306 12.80 11.85 12.26
C PHE A 306 12.10 12.57 11.10
N ALA A 307 12.75 12.74 9.95
CA ALA A 307 12.08 13.30 8.76
C ALA A 307 10.92 12.41 8.27
N THR A 308 11.07 11.08 8.33
CA THR A 308 9.99 10.14 7.99
C THR A 308 8.82 10.23 8.99
N ILE A 309 9.10 10.30 10.29
CA ILE A 309 8.08 10.46 11.34
C ILE A 309 7.35 11.80 11.16
N SER A 310 8.09 12.89 10.90
CA SER A 310 7.54 14.21 10.60
C SER A 310 6.57 14.15 9.41
N HIS A 311 6.99 13.56 8.31
CA HIS A 311 6.12 13.38 7.14
C HIS A 311 4.87 12.55 7.47
N THR A 312 5.01 11.50 8.26
CA THR A 312 3.88 10.64 8.65
C THR A 312 2.85 11.40 9.51
N HIS A 313 3.32 12.22 10.47
CA HIS A 313 2.43 13.11 11.23
C HIS A 313 1.76 14.14 10.32
N ALA A 314 2.46 14.68 9.32
CA ALA A 314 1.85 15.60 8.36
C ALA A 314 0.74 14.93 7.53
N VAL A 315 0.92 13.67 7.12
CA VAL A 315 -0.12 12.85 6.46
C VAL A 315 -1.30 12.58 7.40
N ALA A 316 -1.03 12.40 8.70
CA ALA A 316 -2.07 12.25 9.74
C ALA A 316 -2.76 13.57 10.13
N ALA A 317 -2.42 14.68 9.48
CA ALA A 317 -2.86 16.05 9.81
C ALA A 317 -2.50 16.53 11.24
N ASP A 318 -1.51 15.91 11.88
CA ASP A 318 -0.92 16.31 13.16
C ASP A 318 0.31 17.20 12.89
N TYR A 319 0.04 18.43 12.51
CA TYR A 319 1.07 19.33 11.97
C TYR A 319 2.04 19.86 13.04
N GLU A 320 1.62 19.94 14.29
CA GLU A 320 2.45 20.31 15.42
C GLU A 320 3.53 19.26 15.67
N GLN A 321 3.17 17.98 15.74
CA GLN A 321 4.13 16.89 15.87
C GLN A 321 5.01 16.77 14.63
N ALA A 322 4.45 16.99 13.45
CA ALA A 322 5.22 17.02 12.20
C ALA A 322 6.33 18.09 12.26
N LEU A 323 6.01 19.30 12.75
CA LEU A 323 7.00 20.37 12.92
C LEU A 323 8.05 20.00 13.95
N GLU A 324 7.66 19.48 15.11
CA GLU A 324 8.57 19.08 16.19
C GLU A 324 9.62 18.07 15.69
N TYR A 325 9.16 16.97 15.08
CA TYR A 325 10.08 15.94 14.55
C TYR A 325 10.89 16.43 13.36
N GLY A 326 10.33 17.27 12.50
CA GLY A 326 11.04 17.91 11.40
C GLY A 326 12.23 18.77 11.89
N LEU A 327 12.03 19.57 12.93
CA LEU A 327 13.07 20.39 13.54
C LEU A 327 14.14 19.54 14.26
N LYS A 328 13.75 18.46 14.95
CA LYS A 328 14.70 17.48 15.53
C LYS A 328 15.57 16.86 14.44
N GLY A 329 14.96 16.44 13.33
CA GLY A 329 15.67 15.90 12.17
C GLY A 329 16.63 16.88 11.54
N LEU A 330 16.19 18.14 11.36
CA LEU A 330 17.00 19.20 10.78
C LEU A 330 18.24 19.51 11.64
N LYS A 331 18.06 19.64 12.95
CA LYS A 331 19.16 19.86 13.88
C LYS A 331 20.20 18.75 13.79
N LEU A 332 19.75 17.50 13.85
CA LEU A 332 20.66 16.35 13.82
C LEU A 332 21.37 16.20 12.48
N ALA A 333 20.68 16.47 11.37
CA ALA A 333 21.27 16.46 10.03
C ALA A 333 22.36 17.52 9.88
N GLN A 334 22.17 18.72 10.46
CA GLN A 334 23.18 19.78 10.48
C GLN A 334 24.38 19.41 11.37
N GLU A 335 24.16 18.82 12.54
CA GLU A 335 25.22 18.33 13.41
C GLU A 335 26.10 17.25 12.77
N THR A 336 25.49 16.42 11.90
CA THR A 336 26.20 15.32 11.21
C THR A 336 26.73 15.72 9.83
N ASN A 337 26.52 16.97 9.39
CA ASN A 337 26.82 17.45 8.03
C ASN A 337 26.22 16.56 6.94
N ASP A 338 25.05 15.93 7.18
CA ASP A 338 24.34 15.14 6.19
C ASP A 338 23.41 16.04 5.37
N GLU A 339 23.91 16.50 4.22
CA GLU A 339 23.17 17.38 3.30
C GLU A 339 21.87 16.75 2.81
N THR A 340 21.82 15.42 2.60
CA THR A 340 20.61 14.71 2.18
C THR A 340 19.54 14.73 3.28
N ALA A 341 19.94 14.45 4.51
CA ALA A 341 19.03 14.54 5.65
C ALA A 341 18.60 15.98 5.92
N THR A 342 19.50 16.96 5.74
CA THR A 342 19.21 18.39 5.85
C THR A 342 18.14 18.80 4.85
N ARG A 343 18.30 18.47 3.57
CA ARG A 343 17.30 18.73 2.52
C ARG A 343 15.94 18.14 2.86
N ASN A 344 15.89 16.86 3.22
CA ASN A 344 14.63 16.16 3.53
C ASN A 344 13.94 16.78 4.76
N SER A 345 14.69 17.14 5.79
CA SER A 345 14.16 17.79 6.97
C SER A 345 13.64 19.20 6.68
N LEU A 346 14.34 19.99 5.82
CA LEU A 346 13.86 21.28 5.36
C LEU A 346 12.49 21.17 4.66
N ILE A 347 12.33 20.18 3.77
CA ILE A 347 11.05 19.89 3.10
C ILE A 347 9.96 19.53 4.12
N SER A 348 10.26 18.69 5.11
CA SER A 348 9.30 18.28 6.14
C SER A 348 8.86 19.48 7.00
N VAL A 349 9.80 20.30 7.46
CA VAL A 349 9.53 21.52 8.24
C VAL A 349 8.70 22.51 7.42
N ALA A 350 9.09 22.74 6.15
CA ALA A 350 8.35 23.64 5.25
C ALA A 350 6.90 23.18 5.05
N THR A 351 6.70 21.86 4.89
CA THR A 351 5.37 21.26 4.76
C THR A 351 4.54 21.45 6.03
N ALA A 352 5.11 21.22 7.20
CA ALA A 352 4.42 21.46 8.46
C ALA A 352 4.01 22.93 8.62
N TYR A 353 4.89 23.88 8.31
CA TYR A 353 4.55 25.31 8.32
C TYR A 353 3.44 25.67 7.32
N LEU A 354 3.42 25.07 6.12
CA LEU A 354 2.37 25.29 5.12
C LEU A 354 0.99 24.96 5.68
N TYR A 355 0.85 23.82 6.33
CA TYR A 355 -0.44 23.38 6.88
C TYR A 355 -0.79 24.10 8.20
N LEU A 356 0.19 24.53 8.97
CA LEU A 356 -0.01 25.45 10.12
C LEU A 356 -0.32 26.88 9.67
N LYS A 357 -0.45 27.14 8.35
CA LYS A 357 -0.73 28.46 7.76
C LYS A 357 0.34 29.53 8.03
N LYS A 358 1.54 29.11 8.40
CA LYS A 358 2.73 29.96 8.56
C LYS A 358 3.45 30.07 7.20
N LEU A 359 2.82 30.81 6.28
CA LEU A 359 3.21 30.82 4.87
C LEU A 359 4.60 31.44 4.60
N PRO A 360 5.03 32.55 5.28
CA PRO A 360 6.37 33.10 5.09
C PRO A 360 7.49 32.13 5.51
N GLU A 361 7.33 31.43 6.64
CA GLU A 361 8.28 30.43 7.11
C GLU A 361 8.31 29.22 6.13
N SER A 362 7.15 28.78 5.67
CA SER A 362 7.06 27.70 4.68
C SER A 362 7.81 28.05 3.38
N GLU A 363 7.65 29.30 2.89
CA GLU A 363 8.34 29.80 1.71
C GLU A 363 9.86 29.75 1.90
N ASP A 364 10.40 30.29 3.01
CA ASP A 364 11.84 30.29 3.31
C ASP A 364 12.41 28.86 3.31
N TYR A 365 11.77 27.96 4.06
CA TYR A 365 12.27 26.60 4.17
C TYR A 365 12.21 25.82 2.84
N PHE A 366 11.16 26.00 2.01
CA PHE A 366 11.10 25.39 0.68
C PHE A 366 12.14 25.98 -0.28
N GLN A 367 12.41 27.29 -0.25
CA GLN A 367 13.45 27.90 -1.07
C GLN A 367 14.83 27.36 -0.70
N ARG A 368 15.15 27.26 0.59
CA ARG A 368 16.41 26.64 1.06
C ARG A 368 16.52 25.19 0.64
N ALA A 369 15.43 24.43 0.73
CA ALA A 369 15.39 23.05 0.26
C ALA A 369 15.57 22.93 -1.26
N LEU A 370 15.01 23.87 -2.03
CA LEU A 370 15.14 23.91 -3.49
C LEU A 370 16.61 24.13 -3.89
N VAL A 371 17.27 25.14 -3.33
CA VAL A 371 18.68 25.41 -3.60
C VAL A 371 19.55 24.19 -3.32
N LEU A 372 19.36 23.54 -2.18
CA LEU A 372 20.13 22.34 -1.83
C LEU A 372 19.81 21.15 -2.76
N SER A 373 18.55 21.03 -3.20
CA SER A 373 18.12 19.99 -4.16
C SER A 373 18.76 20.19 -5.53
N GLU A 374 18.86 21.43 -6.01
CA GLU A 374 19.51 21.80 -7.27
C GLU A 374 21.02 21.54 -7.23
N GLN A 375 21.69 21.91 -6.16
CA GLN A 375 23.12 21.63 -5.95
C GLN A 375 23.43 20.12 -5.97
N GLN A 376 22.52 19.30 -5.41
CA GLN A 376 22.65 17.86 -5.36
C GLN A 376 22.08 17.15 -6.61
N GLN A 377 21.51 17.88 -7.57
CA GLN A 377 20.84 17.35 -8.77
C GLN A 377 19.74 16.32 -8.42
N GLN A 378 19.01 16.54 -7.33
CA GLN A 378 17.96 15.63 -6.86
C GLN A 378 16.60 15.99 -7.47
N HIS A 379 16.36 15.46 -8.66
CA HIS A 379 15.23 15.82 -9.51
C HIS A 379 13.85 15.72 -8.81
N ASP A 380 13.60 14.66 -8.07
CA ASP A 380 12.32 14.50 -7.34
C ASP A 380 12.14 15.57 -6.25
N SER A 381 13.22 15.89 -5.53
CA SER A 381 13.19 16.94 -4.50
C SER A 381 13.01 18.33 -5.11
N ILE A 382 13.63 18.60 -6.25
CA ILE A 382 13.42 19.86 -7.01
C ILE A 382 11.94 20.01 -7.36
N THR A 383 11.34 18.98 -7.98
CA THR A 383 9.93 19.03 -8.38
C THR A 383 9.01 19.20 -7.17
N ASN A 384 9.29 18.49 -6.07
CA ASN A 384 8.53 18.61 -4.83
C ASN A 384 8.57 20.04 -4.27
N CYS A 385 9.77 20.66 -4.21
CA CYS A 385 9.91 22.02 -3.75
C CYS A 385 9.17 23.03 -4.65
N LEU A 386 9.28 22.88 -5.98
CA LEU A 386 8.57 23.74 -6.93
C LEU A 386 7.05 23.65 -6.78
N LEU A 387 6.51 22.43 -6.62
CA LEU A 387 5.09 22.19 -6.38
C LEU A 387 4.60 22.84 -5.10
N ASN A 388 5.33 22.66 -4.01
CA ASN A 388 4.90 23.22 -2.73
C ASN A 388 5.08 24.74 -2.67
N LEU A 389 6.08 25.31 -3.33
CA LEU A 389 6.19 26.76 -3.51
C LEU A 389 5.00 27.31 -4.31
N SER A 390 4.59 26.63 -5.39
CA SER A 390 3.35 27.00 -6.10
C SER A 390 2.15 27.03 -5.16
N LYS A 391 2.00 26.00 -4.31
CA LYS A 391 0.91 25.92 -3.33
C LYS A 391 0.99 27.02 -2.27
N VAL A 392 2.20 27.36 -1.79
CA VAL A 392 2.41 28.48 -0.85
C VAL A 392 1.99 29.80 -1.49
N TYR A 393 2.44 30.09 -2.71
CA TYR A 393 2.11 31.32 -3.41
C TYR A 393 0.60 31.44 -3.70
N LEU A 394 -0.06 30.34 -4.10
CA LEU A 394 -1.52 30.34 -4.27
C LEU A 394 -2.24 30.71 -2.96
N LYS A 395 -1.80 30.16 -1.82
CA LYS A 395 -2.37 30.48 -0.50
C LYS A 395 -2.05 31.91 -0.03
N GLN A 396 -0.97 32.53 -0.54
CA GLN A 396 -0.63 33.93 -0.31
C GLN A 396 -1.40 34.89 -1.25
N GLY A 397 -2.18 34.38 -2.23
CA GLY A 397 -2.83 35.18 -3.28
C GLY A 397 -1.86 35.72 -4.34
N LYS A 398 -0.66 35.14 -4.44
CA LYS A 398 0.34 35.44 -5.48
C LYS A 398 0.17 34.48 -6.67
N ASP A 399 -0.95 34.63 -7.39
CA ASP A 399 -1.41 33.64 -8.36
C ASP A 399 -0.49 33.50 -9.57
N ALA A 400 0.13 34.58 -10.02
CA ALA A 400 1.09 34.57 -11.12
C ALA A 400 2.39 33.83 -10.75
N GLU A 401 2.91 34.02 -9.54
CA GLU A 401 4.04 33.30 -9.01
C GLU A 401 3.70 31.81 -8.82
N SER A 402 2.50 31.52 -8.34
CA SER A 402 2.00 30.13 -8.24
C SER A 402 2.02 29.43 -9.60
N LEU A 403 1.47 30.07 -10.64
CA LEU A 403 1.49 29.53 -12.01
C LEU A 403 2.92 29.32 -12.52
N LYS A 404 3.81 30.30 -12.31
CA LYS A 404 5.23 30.21 -12.70
C LYS A 404 5.90 28.96 -12.13
N TYR A 405 5.76 28.73 -10.81
CA TYR A 405 6.38 27.60 -10.13
C TYR A 405 5.74 26.25 -10.51
N ALA A 406 4.42 26.22 -10.73
CA ALA A 406 3.74 25.04 -11.25
C ALA A 406 4.20 24.66 -12.66
N ASP A 407 4.36 25.64 -13.54
CA ASP A 407 4.85 25.40 -14.92
C ASP A 407 6.33 24.98 -14.95
N LEU A 408 7.16 25.47 -14.00
CA LEU A 408 8.52 24.95 -13.80
C LEU A 408 8.46 23.47 -13.38
N ALA A 409 7.58 23.11 -12.46
CA ALA A 409 7.41 21.73 -12.01
C ALA A 409 6.91 20.81 -13.15
N ILE A 410 5.99 21.29 -14.02
CA ILE A 410 5.54 20.55 -15.22
C ILE A 410 6.72 20.26 -16.15
N ARG A 411 7.52 21.30 -16.49
CA ARG A 411 8.68 21.12 -17.37
C ARG A 411 9.66 20.10 -16.79
N HIS A 412 9.97 20.22 -15.50
CA HIS A 412 10.90 19.34 -14.83
C HIS A 412 10.36 17.90 -14.76
N SER A 413 9.08 17.70 -14.44
CA SER A 413 8.44 16.37 -14.42
C SER A 413 8.42 15.70 -15.80
N ARG A 414 8.20 16.47 -16.88
CA ARG A 414 8.27 15.96 -18.25
C ARG A 414 9.69 15.55 -18.65
N GLN A 415 10.71 16.34 -18.28
CA GLN A 415 12.11 16.03 -18.54
C GLN A 415 12.58 14.76 -17.84
N THR A 416 12.11 14.54 -16.62
CA THR A 416 12.45 13.36 -15.81
C THR A 416 11.55 12.15 -16.08
N GLY A 417 10.47 12.30 -16.84
CA GLY A 417 9.48 11.26 -17.08
C GLY A 417 8.63 10.89 -15.85
N ASN A 418 8.69 11.67 -14.76
CA ASN A 418 7.99 11.37 -13.52
C ASN A 418 6.49 11.71 -13.60
N GLN A 419 5.68 10.73 -13.97
CA GLN A 419 4.23 10.87 -14.14
C GLN A 419 3.52 11.19 -12.82
N GLY A 420 4.05 10.70 -11.68
CA GLY A 420 3.51 10.97 -10.36
C GLY A 420 3.55 12.46 -10.01
N TYR A 421 4.65 13.14 -10.31
CA TYR A 421 4.73 14.59 -10.13
C TYR A 421 4.05 15.36 -11.27
N LEU A 422 3.98 14.82 -12.48
CA LEU A 422 3.39 15.51 -13.63
C LEU A 422 1.91 15.84 -13.40
N TRP A 423 1.09 14.87 -13.00
CA TRP A 423 -0.33 15.15 -12.75
C TRP A 423 -0.55 16.17 -11.63
N MET A 424 0.27 16.11 -10.55
CA MET A 424 0.19 17.10 -9.46
C MET A 424 0.57 18.50 -9.94
N SER A 425 1.63 18.60 -10.75
CA SER A 425 2.07 19.89 -11.32
C SER A 425 1.01 20.51 -12.23
N LEU A 426 0.38 19.69 -13.07
CA LEU A 426 -0.73 20.10 -13.93
C LEU A 426 -1.94 20.57 -13.12
N GLN A 427 -2.29 19.86 -12.04
CA GLN A 427 -3.36 20.27 -11.14
C GLN A 427 -3.08 21.60 -10.47
N HIS A 428 -1.86 21.83 -9.96
CA HIS A 428 -1.50 23.10 -9.32
C HIS A 428 -1.47 24.26 -10.34
N SER A 429 -0.97 24.01 -11.57
CA SER A 429 -1.04 24.99 -12.66
C SER A 429 -2.50 25.34 -12.98
N ALA A 430 -3.38 24.34 -13.08
CA ALA A 430 -4.82 24.56 -13.29
C ALA A 430 -5.45 25.38 -12.17
N SER A 431 -5.13 25.08 -10.90
CA SER A 431 -5.63 25.85 -9.75
C SER A 431 -5.19 27.31 -9.77
N ALA A 432 -3.92 27.57 -10.14
CA ALA A 432 -3.41 28.94 -10.31
C ALA A 432 -4.12 29.67 -11.48
N LEU A 433 -4.38 28.98 -12.59
CA LEU A 433 -5.12 29.51 -13.73
C LEU A 433 -6.58 29.85 -13.37
N VAL A 434 -7.24 29.03 -12.52
CA VAL A 434 -8.56 29.37 -11.99
C VAL A 434 -8.51 30.66 -11.18
N ALA A 435 -7.53 30.83 -10.30
CA ALA A 435 -7.36 32.04 -9.51
C ALA A 435 -7.10 33.27 -10.40
N LEU A 436 -6.36 33.10 -11.50
CA LEU A 436 -6.13 34.13 -12.54
C LEU A 436 -7.32 34.33 -13.49
N LYS A 437 -8.45 33.62 -13.29
CA LYS A 437 -9.65 33.65 -14.15
C LYS A 437 -9.42 33.22 -15.62
N GLN A 438 -8.40 32.38 -15.84
CA GLN A 438 -8.05 31.80 -17.15
C GLN A 438 -8.68 30.40 -17.29
N GLU A 439 -10.02 30.36 -17.24
CA GLU A 439 -10.81 29.13 -17.06
C GLU A 439 -10.62 28.05 -18.15
N GLU A 440 -10.49 28.43 -19.44
CA GLU A 440 -10.30 27.46 -20.54
C GLU A 440 -8.90 26.81 -20.47
N GLN A 441 -7.87 27.58 -20.09
CA GLN A 441 -6.55 27.02 -19.90
C GLN A 441 -6.51 26.12 -18.66
N ALA A 442 -7.20 26.51 -17.58
CA ALA A 442 -7.34 25.72 -16.38
C ALA A 442 -8.02 24.37 -16.69
N ARG A 443 -9.11 24.40 -17.48
CA ARG A 443 -9.80 23.20 -17.94
C ARG A 443 -8.84 22.25 -18.67
N THR A 444 -8.11 22.75 -19.65
CA THR A 444 -7.14 21.95 -20.41
C THR A 444 -6.10 21.28 -19.49
N ARG A 445 -5.59 22.02 -18.50
CA ARG A 445 -4.62 21.49 -17.54
C ARG A 445 -5.22 20.41 -16.62
N PHE A 446 -6.47 20.58 -16.15
CA PHE A 446 -7.15 19.56 -15.38
C PHE A 446 -7.42 18.30 -16.20
N GLU A 447 -7.86 18.43 -17.44
CA GLU A 447 -8.10 17.28 -18.34
C GLU A 447 -6.78 16.52 -18.63
N GLU A 448 -5.67 17.22 -18.83
CA GLU A 448 -4.35 16.59 -18.97
C GLU A 448 -3.91 15.89 -17.69
N ALA A 449 -4.13 16.51 -16.50
CA ALA A 449 -3.84 15.89 -15.21
C ALA A 449 -4.62 14.60 -15.00
N LEU A 450 -5.91 14.60 -15.36
CA LEU A 450 -6.77 13.42 -15.28
C LEU A 450 -6.33 12.32 -16.23
N ALA A 451 -5.94 12.65 -17.46
CA ALA A 451 -5.42 11.66 -18.41
C ALA A 451 -4.15 10.97 -17.90
N VAL A 452 -3.21 11.72 -17.31
CA VAL A 452 -2.01 11.17 -16.69
C VAL A 452 -2.36 10.29 -15.49
N LEU A 453 -3.30 10.72 -14.66
CA LEU A 453 -3.72 9.99 -13.47
C LEU A 453 -4.42 8.66 -13.81
N GLU A 454 -5.28 8.66 -14.82
CA GLU A 454 -5.96 7.46 -15.31
C GLU A 454 -4.97 6.45 -15.92
N ALA A 455 -3.99 6.92 -16.69
CA ALA A 455 -2.92 6.07 -17.22
C ALA A 455 -2.06 5.46 -16.09
N LEU A 456 -1.78 6.21 -15.02
CA LEU A 456 -1.10 5.66 -13.83
C LEU A 456 -1.95 4.58 -13.15
N ARG A 457 -3.27 4.78 -13.04
CA ARG A 457 -4.19 3.80 -12.46
C ARG A 457 -4.22 2.49 -13.25
N GLU A 458 -4.32 2.56 -14.56
CA GLU A 458 -4.35 1.40 -15.45
C GLU A 458 -3.08 0.55 -15.34
N ASN A 459 -1.93 1.21 -15.13
CA ASN A 459 -0.64 0.55 -14.96
C ASN A 459 -0.41 -0.02 -13.55
N LEU A 460 -1.31 0.26 -12.58
CA LEU A 460 -1.23 -0.33 -11.25
C LEU A 460 -1.58 -1.83 -11.33
N ALA A 461 -0.55 -2.67 -11.36
CA ALA A 461 -0.67 -4.11 -11.20
C ALA A 461 -0.88 -4.46 -9.71
N ALA A 462 -1.95 -3.97 -9.11
CA ALA A 462 -2.22 -4.08 -7.67
C ALA A 462 -3.64 -4.58 -7.40
N GLY A 463 -3.85 -5.20 -6.23
CA GLY A 463 -5.18 -5.62 -5.76
C GLY A 463 -6.14 -4.44 -5.55
N GLU A 464 -7.42 -4.74 -5.39
CA GLU A 464 -8.52 -3.75 -5.35
C GLU A 464 -8.36 -2.72 -4.22
N ASN A 465 -7.85 -3.12 -3.05
CA ASN A 465 -7.58 -2.21 -1.93
C ASN A 465 -6.58 -1.11 -2.29
N VAL A 466 -5.48 -1.50 -2.94
CA VAL A 466 -4.41 -0.55 -3.31
C VAL A 466 -4.90 0.42 -4.40
N ARG A 467 -5.77 -0.05 -5.31
CA ARG A 467 -6.40 0.82 -6.31
C ARG A 467 -7.40 1.78 -5.69
N ALA A 468 -8.22 1.32 -4.74
CA ALA A 468 -9.15 2.17 -4.01
C ALA A 468 -8.42 3.24 -3.20
N ASP A 469 -7.37 2.87 -2.48
CA ASP A 469 -6.53 3.80 -1.73
C ASP A 469 -5.78 4.77 -2.67
N PHE A 470 -5.33 4.31 -3.82
CA PHE A 470 -4.69 5.17 -4.83
C PHE A 470 -5.63 6.28 -5.30
N LEU A 471 -6.88 5.95 -5.63
CA LEU A 471 -7.87 6.93 -6.09
C LEU A 471 -8.37 7.83 -4.95
N ALA A 472 -8.61 7.26 -3.76
CA ALA A 472 -9.11 8.01 -2.61
C ALA A 472 -8.22 9.22 -2.25
N HIS A 473 -6.90 9.10 -2.45
CA HIS A 473 -5.95 10.18 -2.20
C HIS A 473 -5.71 11.09 -3.42
N ARG A 474 -6.36 10.84 -4.57
CA ARG A 474 -6.13 11.54 -5.85
C ARG A 474 -7.42 11.99 -6.54
N ILE A 475 -8.51 12.12 -5.79
CA ILE A 475 -9.81 12.57 -6.30
C ILE A 475 -9.85 14.08 -6.59
N GLU A 476 -8.93 14.84 -6.01
CA GLU A 476 -8.93 16.32 -6.07
C GLU A 476 -8.99 16.90 -7.49
N PRO A 477 -8.31 16.37 -8.55
CA PRO A 477 -8.44 16.89 -9.91
C PRO A 477 -9.87 16.76 -10.46
N TYR A 478 -10.58 15.65 -10.15
CA TYR A 478 -11.98 15.47 -10.53
C TYR A 478 -12.88 16.51 -9.85
N GLN A 479 -12.67 16.71 -8.55
CA GLN A 479 -13.44 17.67 -7.76
C GLN A 479 -13.24 19.12 -8.24
N ASN A 480 -11.99 19.50 -8.51
CA ASN A 480 -11.64 20.85 -8.98
C ASN A 480 -12.19 21.13 -10.38
N LEU A 481 -12.10 20.16 -11.29
CA LEU A 481 -12.69 20.30 -12.63
C LEU A 481 -14.23 20.31 -12.57
N THR A 482 -14.85 19.49 -11.69
CA THR A 482 -16.29 19.54 -11.46
C THR A 482 -16.71 20.93 -10.99
N SER A 483 -15.97 21.53 -10.04
CA SER A 483 -16.24 22.90 -9.56
C SER A 483 -16.11 23.94 -10.66
N LEU A 484 -15.11 23.82 -11.52
CA LEU A 484 -14.92 24.72 -12.67
C LEU A 484 -16.08 24.60 -13.67
N LEU A 485 -16.48 23.38 -14.04
CA LEU A 485 -17.60 23.13 -14.95
C LEU A 485 -18.94 23.64 -14.37
N MET A 486 -19.13 23.50 -13.06
CA MET A 486 -20.29 24.05 -12.35
C MET A 486 -20.31 25.58 -12.41
N SER A 487 -19.19 26.26 -12.20
CA SER A 487 -19.09 27.72 -12.30
C SER A 487 -19.39 28.22 -13.73
N GLN A 488 -19.09 27.42 -14.75
CA GLN A 488 -19.37 27.67 -16.15
C GLN A 488 -20.82 27.32 -16.58
N GLY A 489 -21.64 26.75 -15.66
CA GLY A 489 -22.99 26.29 -16.00
C GLY A 489 -23.03 25.02 -16.87
N LYS A 490 -21.89 24.30 -17.04
CA LYS A 490 -21.78 23.09 -17.85
C LYS A 490 -22.22 21.84 -17.03
N THR A 491 -23.51 21.86 -16.59
CA THR A 491 -24.09 20.86 -15.66
C THR A 491 -23.94 19.43 -16.14
N ALA A 492 -24.20 19.16 -17.43
CA ALA A 492 -24.12 17.80 -17.97
C ALA A 492 -22.68 17.25 -17.96
N GLU A 493 -21.69 18.08 -18.30
CA GLU A 493 -20.27 17.69 -18.28
C GLU A 493 -19.79 17.49 -16.83
N ALA A 494 -20.21 18.35 -15.90
CA ALA A 494 -19.89 18.22 -14.48
C ALA A 494 -20.47 16.91 -13.90
N PHE A 495 -21.70 16.56 -14.25
CA PHE A 495 -22.30 15.29 -13.86
C PHE A 495 -21.55 14.07 -14.43
N GLN A 496 -21.20 14.07 -15.71
CA GLN A 496 -20.43 13.01 -16.35
C GLN A 496 -19.07 12.81 -15.66
N LEU A 497 -18.42 13.91 -15.28
CA LEU A 497 -17.14 13.87 -14.57
C LEU A 497 -17.30 13.31 -13.15
N ALA A 498 -18.38 13.67 -12.45
CA ALA A 498 -18.71 13.14 -11.14
C ALA A 498 -18.89 11.61 -11.17
N GLU A 499 -19.64 11.11 -12.14
CA GLU A 499 -19.83 9.67 -12.36
C GLU A 499 -18.48 8.95 -12.68
N ARG A 500 -17.58 9.61 -13.44
CA ARG A 500 -16.24 9.08 -13.69
C ARG A 500 -15.41 8.91 -12.41
N ALA A 501 -15.61 9.78 -11.43
CA ALA A 501 -14.88 9.78 -10.17
C ALA A 501 -15.40 8.75 -9.16
N LYS A 502 -16.62 8.20 -9.39
CA LYS A 502 -17.34 7.38 -8.38
C LYS A 502 -17.36 5.90 -8.71
N ALA A 503 -17.23 5.09 -7.65
CA ALA A 503 -17.39 3.64 -7.67
C ALA A 503 -16.54 2.94 -8.75
N ARG A 504 -15.41 3.51 -9.12
CA ARG A 504 -14.60 3.02 -10.22
C ARG A 504 -13.98 1.67 -9.93
N VAL A 505 -13.44 1.49 -8.72
CA VAL A 505 -12.86 0.21 -8.29
C VAL A 505 -13.92 -0.85 -8.09
N LEU A 506 -15.11 -0.44 -7.60
CA LEU A 506 -16.26 -1.35 -7.51
C LEU A 506 -16.67 -1.85 -8.90
N LEU A 507 -16.78 -0.96 -9.89
CA LEU A 507 -17.13 -1.33 -11.26
C LEU A 507 -16.11 -2.27 -11.88
N ASP A 508 -14.81 -1.98 -11.70
CA ASP A 508 -13.73 -2.84 -12.16
C ASP A 508 -13.81 -4.23 -11.50
N ALA A 509 -14.10 -4.28 -10.19
CA ALA A 509 -14.22 -5.54 -9.44
C ALA A 509 -15.49 -6.33 -9.81
N MET A 510 -16.63 -5.67 -9.99
CA MET A 510 -17.88 -6.31 -10.46
C MET A 510 -17.71 -6.93 -11.85
N SER A 511 -17.02 -6.23 -12.74
CA SER A 511 -16.73 -6.75 -14.09
C SER A 511 -15.77 -7.95 -14.04
N ALA A 512 -14.82 -7.96 -13.11
CA ALA A 512 -13.88 -9.06 -12.91
C ALA A 512 -14.51 -10.28 -12.20
N GLY A 513 -15.40 -10.06 -11.24
CA GLY A 513 -16.07 -11.12 -10.44
C GLY A 513 -16.98 -12.04 -11.26
N GLN A 514 -17.45 -11.60 -12.43
CA GLN A 514 -18.24 -12.44 -13.36
C GLN A 514 -17.38 -13.41 -14.19
N ALA A 515 -16.05 -13.24 -14.22
CA ALA A 515 -15.15 -14.16 -14.87
C ALA A 515 -14.83 -15.30 -13.89
N ASP A 516 -15.17 -16.55 -14.24
CA ASP A 516 -14.81 -17.73 -13.43
C ASP A 516 -13.29 -17.93 -13.47
N ILE A 517 -12.60 -17.18 -12.62
CA ILE A 517 -11.13 -17.18 -12.51
C ILE A 517 -10.61 -18.61 -12.22
N SER A 518 -11.40 -19.41 -11.49
CA SER A 518 -10.99 -20.77 -11.11
C SER A 518 -10.85 -21.70 -12.31
N LYS A 519 -11.58 -21.48 -13.40
CA LYS A 519 -11.47 -22.26 -14.64
C LYS A 519 -10.21 -21.96 -15.45
N ALA A 520 -9.67 -20.76 -15.36
CA ALA A 520 -8.46 -20.38 -16.06
C ALA A 520 -7.17 -20.74 -15.31
N MET A 521 -7.27 -21.04 -14.00
CA MET A 521 -6.10 -21.37 -13.17
C MET A 521 -5.63 -22.80 -13.43
N THR A 522 -4.32 -22.98 -13.49
CA THR A 522 -3.66 -24.29 -13.44
C THR A 522 -3.82 -24.93 -12.05
N ASP A 523 -3.63 -26.25 -11.95
CA ASP A 523 -3.66 -26.94 -10.65
C ASP A 523 -2.58 -26.44 -9.67
N ASP A 524 -1.42 -26.01 -10.19
CA ASP A 524 -0.35 -25.43 -9.39
C ASP A 524 -0.76 -24.07 -8.82
N GLU A 525 -1.37 -23.21 -9.61
CA GLU A 525 -1.88 -21.92 -9.18
C GLU A 525 -3.00 -22.08 -8.13
N ARG A 526 -3.90 -23.04 -8.32
CA ARG A 526 -4.92 -23.39 -7.30
C ARG A 526 -4.29 -23.88 -5.99
N ARG A 527 -3.23 -24.71 -6.06
CA ARG A 527 -2.49 -25.14 -4.86
C ARG A 527 -1.77 -23.99 -4.19
N GLN A 528 -1.15 -23.11 -4.97
CA GLN A 528 -0.44 -21.93 -4.44
C GLN A 528 -1.40 -20.93 -3.81
N GLN A 529 -2.57 -20.71 -4.41
CA GLN A 529 -3.62 -19.84 -3.85
C GLN A 529 -4.07 -20.36 -2.49
N ARG A 530 -4.37 -21.66 -2.37
CA ARG A 530 -4.76 -22.29 -1.10
C ARG A 530 -3.68 -22.11 -0.04
N ARG A 531 -2.42 -22.44 -0.36
CA ARG A 531 -1.31 -22.31 0.59
C ARG A 531 -1.17 -20.88 1.12
N LEU A 532 -1.20 -19.89 0.24
CA LEU A 532 -1.05 -18.49 0.63
C LEU A 532 -2.24 -17.98 1.46
N ARG A 533 -3.44 -18.49 1.17
CA ARG A 533 -4.63 -18.23 1.97
C ARG A 533 -4.46 -18.79 3.40
N ASP A 534 -3.98 -20.02 3.51
CA ASP A 534 -3.75 -20.67 4.80
C ASP A 534 -2.66 -19.95 5.60
N GLU A 535 -1.59 -19.50 4.95
CA GLU A 535 -0.54 -18.69 5.57
C GLU A 535 -1.11 -17.37 6.11
N LEU A 536 -2.01 -16.70 5.36
CA LEU A 536 -2.68 -15.48 5.78
C LEU A 536 -3.60 -15.71 7.00
N THR A 537 -4.43 -16.75 6.95
CA THR A 537 -5.33 -17.14 8.05
C THR A 537 -4.54 -17.52 9.30
N ASN A 538 -3.46 -18.28 9.15
CA ASN A 538 -2.59 -18.66 10.26
C ASN A 538 -1.85 -17.46 10.88
N ALA A 539 -1.36 -16.53 10.06
CA ALA A 539 -0.69 -15.32 10.54
C ALA A 539 -1.66 -14.44 11.33
N ASN A 540 -2.89 -14.26 10.84
CA ASN A 540 -3.95 -13.55 11.54
C ASN A 540 -4.29 -14.21 12.88
N SER A 541 -4.46 -15.52 12.89
CA SER A 541 -4.76 -16.30 14.11
C SER A 541 -3.62 -16.24 15.16
N ARG A 542 -2.36 -16.20 14.73
CA ARG A 542 -1.20 -16.08 15.64
C ARG A 542 -1.12 -14.68 16.26
N LEU A 543 -1.31 -13.63 15.45
CA LEU A 543 -1.38 -12.25 15.94
C LEU A 543 -2.48 -12.13 16.98
N SER A 544 -3.61 -12.69 16.67
CA SER A 544 -4.79 -12.76 17.50
C SER A 544 -4.49 -13.33 18.87
N ARG A 545 -3.94 -14.53 18.92
CA ARG A 545 -3.58 -15.21 20.18
C ARG A 545 -2.56 -14.42 21.02
N ALA A 546 -1.56 -13.82 20.36
CA ALA A 546 -0.55 -13.03 21.04
C ALA A 546 -1.11 -11.72 21.63
N ALA A 547 -2.12 -11.13 20.99
CA ALA A 547 -2.78 -9.92 21.47
C ALA A 547 -3.65 -10.17 22.72
N GLN A 548 -4.11 -11.40 22.89
CA GLN A 548 -4.98 -11.85 24.03
C GLN A 548 -4.22 -12.37 25.23
N ALA A 549 -2.91 -12.55 25.14
CA ALA A 549 -2.12 -13.00 26.28
C ALA A 549 -2.36 -12.08 27.50
N ALA A 550 -2.43 -12.65 28.72
CA ALA A 550 -2.67 -11.88 29.94
C ALA A 550 -1.68 -10.71 30.14
N LYS A 551 -0.50 -10.81 29.53
CA LYS A 551 0.51 -9.74 29.39
C LYS A 551 1.04 -9.79 27.95
N PRO A 552 0.39 -9.09 27.00
CA PRO A 552 0.86 -9.06 25.62
C PRO A 552 2.27 -8.50 25.53
N ASN A 553 3.16 -9.20 24.84
CA ASN A 553 4.50 -8.71 24.56
C ASN A 553 4.43 -7.76 23.35
N PRO A 554 4.74 -6.45 23.52
CA PRO A 554 4.64 -5.48 22.42
C PRO A 554 5.53 -5.83 21.22
N GLN A 555 6.72 -6.40 21.47
CA GLN A 555 7.63 -6.82 20.41
C GLN A 555 7.04 -7.99 19.62
N GLN A 556 6.55 -9.01 20.31
CA GLN A 556 5.91 -10.16 19.68
C GLN A 556 4.68 -9.76 18.84
N LEU A 557 3.86 -8.83 19.35
CA LEU A 557 2.72 -8.31 18.60
C LEU A 557 3.15 -7.56 17.33
N ALA A 558 4.21 -6.76 17.43
CA ALA A 558 4.76 -6.07 16.28
C ALA A 558 5.29 -7.04 15.22
N ASP A 559 5.99 -8.09 15.64
CA ASP A 559 6.54 -9.12 14.74
C ASP A 559 5.42 -9.92 14.06
N LEU A 560 4.36 -10.25 14.79
CA LEU A 560 3.19 -10.93 14.23
C LEU A 560 2.36 -10.05 13.30
N LYS A 561 2.28 -8.73 13.54
CA LYS A 561 1.70 -7.77 12.58
C LYS A 561 2.50 -7.74 11.28
N VAL A 562 3.82 -7.73 11.36
CA VAL A 562 4.70 -7.80 10.18
C VAL A 562 4.50 -9.13 9.44
N ALA A 563 4.37 -10.25 10.16
CA ALA A 563 4.12 -11.56 9.56
C ALA A 563 2.76 -11.62 8.85
N LEU A 564 1.71 -11.03 9.45
CA LEU A 564 0.39 -10.93 8.84
C LEU A 564 0.44 -10.06 7.56
N GLU A 565 1.10 -8.92 7.64
CA GLU A 565 1.24 -8.03 6.48
C GLU A 565 2.02 -8.70 5.35
N LYS A 566 3.07 -9.45 5.68
CA LYS A 566 3.80 -10.25 4.70
C LYS A 566 2.90 -11.29 4.03
N ALA A 567 2.12 -12.05 4.80
CA ALA A 567 1.21 -13.06 4.25
C ALA A 567 0.16 -12.43 3.33
N ARG A 568 -0.38 -11.24 3.70
CA ARG A 568 -1.28 -10.45 2.86
C ARG A 568 -0.63 -10.06 1.54
N LEU A 569 0.57 -9.49 1.59
CA LEU A 569 1.31 -9.06 0.41
C LEU A 569 1.71 -10.22 -0.50
N ASP A 570 2.01 -11.39 0.09
CA ASP A 570 2.30 -12.61 -0.68
C ASP A 570 1.07 -13.09 -1.45
N TYR A 571 -0.12 -13.04 -0.84
CA TYR A 571 -1.38 -13.35 -1.50
C TYR A 571 -1.72 -12.34 -2.61
N GLU A 572 -1.64 -11.05 -2.35
CA GLU A 572 -1.87 -9.99 -3.35
C GLU A 572 -0.89 -10.07 -4.53
N SER A 573 0.37 -10.40 -4.26
CA SER A 573 1.37 -10.61 -5.31
C SER A 573 1.12 -11.87 -6.14
N PHE A 574 0.58 -12.91 -5.52
CA PHE A 574 0.12 -14.08 -6.25
C PHE A 574 -1.02 -13.69 -7.21
N GLN A 575 -2.02 -12.96 -6.74
CA GLN A 575 -3.09 -12.44 -7.59
C GLN A 575 -2.56 -11.59 -8.74
N THR A 576 -1.60 -10.70 -8.48
CA THR A 576 -0.95 -9.88 -9.51
C THR A 576 -0.27 -10.72 -10.58
N ARG A 577 0.45 -11.78 -10.18
CA ARG A 577 1.10 -12.72 -11.14
C ARG A 577 0.08 -13.54 -11.90
N LEU A 578 -0.97 -14.00 -11.24
CA LEU A 578 -2.05 -14.76 -11.87
C LEU A 578 -2.67 -13.95 -13.01
N TYR A 579 -2.99 -12.69 -12.75
CA TYR A 579 -3.53 -11.80 -13.78
C TYR A 579 -2.52 -11.38 -14.86
N ALA A 580 -1.23 -11.45 -14.57
CA ALA A 580 -0.19 -11.26 -15.59
C ALA A 580 -0.01 -12.50 -16.47
N ALA A 581 -0.16 -13.70 -15.89
CA ALA A 581 -0.07 -14.97 -16.62
C ALA A 581 -1.31 -15.25 -17.50
N HIS A 582 -2.47 -14.69 -17.12
CA HIS A 582 -3.76 -14.88 -17.78
C HIS A 582 -4.30 -13.55 -18.32
N PRO A 583 -3.74 -13.01 -19.44
CA PRO A 583 -4.17 -11.74 -20.02
C PRO A 583 -5.64 -11.72 -20.44
N GLU A 584 -6.22 -12.87 -20.75
CA GLU A 584 -7.64 -13.04 -21.04
C GLU A 584 -8.54 -12.67 -19.86
N LEU A 585 -8.07 -12.85 -18.63
CA LEU A 585 -8.75 -12.35 -17.43
C LEU A 585 -8.66 -10.81 -17.29
N ARG A 586 -7.66 -10.17 -17.92
CA ARG A 586 -7.59 -8.72 -18.06
C ARG A 586 -8.55 -8.19 -19.13
N ALA A 587 -8.65 -8.88 -20.26
CA ALA A 587 -9.53 -8.48 -21.37
C ALA A 587 -11.02 -8.55 -20.99
N GLN A 588 -11.39 -9.37 -20.03
CA GLN A 588 -12.75 -9.44 -19.46
C GLN A 588 -13.03 -8.33 -18.42
N ARG A 589 -12.01 -7.57 -17.98
CA ARG A 589 -12.14 -6.32 -17.23
C ARG A 589 -12.47 -5.15 -18.18
N GLY A 590 -13.52 -5.32 -19.01
CA GLY A 590 -14.04 -4.22 -19.79
C GLY A 590 -14.42 -3.08 -18.83
N GLU A 591 -13.88 -1.88 -19.04
CA GLU A 591 -14.32 -0.71 -18.31
C GLU A 591 -15.83 -0.59 -18.50
N ALA A 592 -16.61 -0.62 -17.41
CA ALA A 592 -18.02 -0.32 -17.49
C ALA A 592 -18.16 1.11 -18.04
N PRO A 593 -18.76 1.28 -19.23
CA PRO A 593 -18.87 2.62 -19.82
C PRO A 593 -19.74 3.49 -18.89
N ILE A 594 -19.34 4.75 -18.73
CA ILE A 594 -20.09 5.69 -17.91
C ILE A 594 -21.50 5.81 -18.44
N ILE A 595 -22.46 5.89 -17.52
CA ILE A 595 -23.89 5.98 -17.86
C ILE A 595 -24.18 7.17 -18.77
N LYS A 596 -24.89 6.91 -19.88
CA LYS A 596 -25.30 7.94 -20.84
C LYS A 596 -26.70 8.50 -20.51
N SER A 597 -27.00 9.67 -21.05
CA SER A 597 -28.31 10.33 -20.82
C SER A 597 -29.49 9.44 -21.18
N GLU A 598 -29.40 8.64 -22.25
CA GLU A 598 -30.47 7.72 -22.69
C GLU A 598 -30.69 6.59 -21.67
N GLU A 599 -29.64 6.11 -21.05
CA GLU A 599 -29.71 5.07 -20.02
C GLU A 599 -30.28 5.62 -18.71
N LEU A 600 -29.98 6.89 -18.36
CA LEU A 600 -30.62 7.60 -17.25
C LEU A 600 -32.14 7.67 -17.44
N ALA A 601 -32.62 7.90 -18.67
CA ALA A 601 -34.05 7.95 -18.98
C ALA A 601 -34.78 6.64 -18.64
N ALA A 602 -34.10 5.51 -18.76
CA ALA A 602 -34.65 4.20 -18.39
C ALA A 602 -34.74 3.99 -16.86
N MET A 603 -33.89 4.64 -16.09
CA MET A 603 -33.85 4.54 -14.62
C MET A 603 -34.83 5.47 -13.92
N VAL A 604 -35.27 6.56 -14.60
CA VAL A 604 -36.10 7.59 -14.02
C VAL A 604 -37.58 7.40 -14.44
N GLY A 605 -38.43 6.96 -13.50
CA GLY A 605 -39.85 6.95 -13.63
C GLY A 605 -40.51 8.29 -13.22
N ASP A 606 -41.84 8.41 -13.46
CA ASP A 606 -42.56 9.65 -13.10
C ASP A 606 -42.49 9.93 -11.58
N LYS A 607 -42.44 8.90 -10.77
CA LYS A 607 -42.36 8.96 -9.31
C LYS A 607 -40.95 8.85 -8.72
N THR A 608 -39.92 8.74 -9.56
CA THR A 608 -38.53 8.54 -9.12
C THR A 608 -37.74 9.82 -9.31
N ALA A 609 -36.87 10.13 -8.38
CA ALA A 609 -35.77 11.10 -8.51
C ALA A 609 -34.45 10.46 -8.14
N LEU A 610 -33.38 10.73 -8.93
CA LEU A 610 -32.03 10.35 -8.62
C LEU A 610 -31.31 11.59 -8.11
N LEU A 611 -30.62 11.47 -6.97
CA LEU A 611 -29.95 12.57 -6.28
C LEU A 611 -28.48 12.21 -6.12
N GLU A 612 -27.61 12.89 -6.84
CA GLU A 612 -26.19 12.65 -6.74
C GLU A 612 -25.47 13.83 -6.09
N PHE A 613 -24.77 13.55 -4.99
CA PHE A 613 -23.97 14.55 -4.27
C PHE A 613 -22.51 14.48 -4.68
N VAL A 614 -21.86 15.64 -4.80
CA VAL A 614 -20.42 15.77 -4.99
C VAL A 614 -19.91 16.75 -3.95
N VAL A 615 -19.11 16.25 -3.02
CA VAL A 615 -18.55 17.04 -1.91
C VAL A 615 -17.14 17.46 -2.27
N VAL A 616 -16.93 18.76 -2.44
CA VAL A 616 -15.62 19.36 -2.68
C VAL A 616 -15.21 20.20 -1.46
N GLY A 617 -13.92 20.52 -1.33
CA GLY A 617 -13.42 21.19 -0.12
C GLY A 617 -14.21 22.44 0.30
N GLN A 618 -14.66 23.26 -0.65
CA GLN A 618 -15.32 24.54 -0.37
C GLN A 618 -16.83 24.58 -0.61
N ALA A 619 -17.41 23.59 -1.28
CA ALA A 619 -18.82 23.53 -1.60
C ALA A 619 -19.29 22.09 -1.73
N THR A 620 -20.62 21.89 -1.71
CA THR A 620 -21.25 20.62 -2.04
C THR A 620 -22.20 20.85 -3.23
N TYR A 621 -22.14 19.98 -4.21
CA TYR A 621 -23.04 20.01 -5.36
C TYR A 621 -24.07 18.89 -5.24
N LEU A 622 -25.31 19.19 -5.63
CA LEU A 622 -26.40 18.22 -5.74
C LEU A 622 -26.89 18.22 -7.18
N PHE A 623 -26.73 17.10 -7.88
CA PHE A 623 -27.38 16.83 -9.16
C PHE A 623 -28.69 16.09 -8.91
N VAL A 624 -29.81 16.62 -9.47
CA VAL A 624 -31.11 16.01 -9.38
C VAL A 624 -31.57 15.64 -10.78
N ILE A 625 -31.78 14.36 -11.00
CA ILE A 625 -32.22 13.81 -12.28
C ILE A 625 -33.67 13.37 -12.14
N THR A 626 -34.52 13.93 -12.94
CA THR A 626 -35.95 13.64 -13.00
C THR A 626 -36.42 13.51 -14.44
N ARG A 627 -37.55 12.88 -14.65
CA ARG A 627 -38.18 12.87 -15.98
C ARG A 627 -38.81 14.23 -16.26
N ALA A 628 -38.43 14.87 -17.36
CA ALA A 628 -39.11 16.07 -17.82
C ALA A 628 -40.53 15.72 -18.35
N THR A 629 -41.55 16.47 -17.93
CA THR A 629 -42.91 16.37 -18.49
C THR A 629 -43.05 17.39 -19.59
N PHE A 630 -43.07 16.94 -20.84
CA PHE A 630 -43.36 17.80 -21.97
C PHE A 630 -44.46 17.15 -22.86
N ASN A 631 -45.64 17.72 -22.93
CA ASN A 631 -46.70 17.41 -23.87
C ASN A 631 -46.89 15.94 -24.30
N GLY A 632 -46.93 15.01 -23.34
CA GLY A 632 -47.34 13.63 -23.61
C GLY A 632 -46.32 12.73 -24.32
N SER A 633 -45.15 13.21 -24.71
CA SER A 633 -44.06 12.40 -25.24
C SER A 633 -42.99 12.08 -24.15
N LYS A 634 -42.36 10.90 -24.24
CA LYS A 634 -41.24 10.49 -23.36
C LYS A 634 -40.09 11.48 -23.52
N ALA A 635 -40.02 12.47 -22.64
CA ALA A 635 -38.97 13.48 -22.68
C ALA A 635 -37.65 12.92 -22.13
N ALA A 636 -36.54 13.47 -22.60
CA ALA A 636 -35.20 13.18 -22.07
C ALA A 636 -35.14 13.48 -20.56
N PRO A 637 -34.28 12.81 -19.78
CA PRO A 637 -34.11 13.12 -18.37
C PRO A 637 -33.61 14.57 -18.21
N GLU A 638 -34.15 15.27 -17.24
CA GLU A 638 -33.73 16.62 -16.87
C GLU A 638 -32.71 16.50 -15.74
N ILE A 639 -31.52 17.02 -15.98
CA ILE A 639 -30.44 17.11 -14.96
C ILE A 639 -30.40 18.56 -14.49
N ARG A 640 -30.70 18.80 -13.20
CA ARG A 640 -30.51 20.10 -12.55
C ARG A 640 -29.47 19.99 -11.48
N ALA A 641 -28.62 20.99 -11.36
CA ALA A 641 -27.57 21.04 -10.33
C ALA A 641 -27.81 22.21 -9.38
N TYR A 642 -27.51 21.98 -8.11
CA TYR A 642 -27.60 22.94 -7.03
C TYR A 642 -26.27 23.05 -6.33
N THR A 643 -25.80 24.30 -6.11
CA THR A 643 -24.63 24.56 -5.25
C THR A 643 -25.15 24.74 -3.82
N LEU A 644 -24.78 23.83 -2.94
CA LEU A 644 -25.12 23.87 -1.52
C LEU A 644 -24.02 24.60 -0.76
N PRO A 645 -24.34 25.64 0.04
CA PRO A 645 -23.35 26.50 0.67
C PRO A 645 -22.78 25.86 1.94
N ILE A 646 -22.24 24.65 1.83
CA ILE A 646 -21.60 23.94 2.94
C ILE A 646 -20.27 23.31 2.49
N LYS A 647 -19.24 23.54 3.30
CA LYS A 647 -17.93 22.97 3.13
C LYS A 647 -17.85 21.52 3.63
N GLN A 648 -16.92 20.75 3.08
CA GLN A 648 -16.71 19.34 3.44
C GLN A 648 -16.57 19.11 4.95
N GLU A 649 -15.74 19.90 5.64
CA GLU A 649 -15.50 19.74 7.09
C GLU A 649 -16.78 19.96 7.91
N GLU A 650 -17.53 21.00 7.59
CA GLU A 650 -18.78 21.33 8.31
C GLU A 650 -19.87 20.31 8.02
N LEU A 651 -19.97 19.84 6.78
CA LEU A 651 -20.89 18.77 6.40
C LEU A 651 -20.56 17.47 7.15
N ALA A 652 -19.28 17.09 7.23
CA ALA A 652 -18.83 15.91 7.97
C ALA A 652 -19.18 16.01 9.46
N LYS A 653 -18.94 17.17 10.07
CA LYS A 653 -19.30 17.43 11.46
C LYS A 653 -20.80 17.30 11.71
N GLN A 654 -21.63 17.98 10.92
CA GLN A 654 -23.09 17.94 11.09
C GLN A 654 -23.69 16.57 10.82
N SER A 655 -23.19 15.84 9.81
CA SER A 655 -23.63 14.48 9.50
C SER A 655 -23.31 13.50 10.63
N ASN A 656 -22.09 13.56 11.16
CA ASN A 656 -21.67 12.69 12.27
C ASN A 656 -22.41 13.02 13.58
N GLU A 657 -22.60 14.30 13.89
CA GLU A 657 -23.39 14.75 15.05
C GLU A 657 -24.81 14.19 14.98
N PHE A 658 -25.49 14.35 13.83
CA PHE A 658 -26.84 13.83 13.64
C PHE A 658 -26.93 12.31 13.79
N ARG A 659 -26.00 11.59 13.17
CA ARG A 659 -25.94 10.14 13.31
C ARG A 659 -25.73 9.69 14.77
N GLN A 660 -24.83 10.35 15.50
CA GLN A 660 -24.59 10.07 16.92
C GLN A 660 -25.80 10.37 17.79
N GLN A 661 -26.51 11.47 17.53
CA GLN A 661 -27.75 11.80 18.22
C GLN A 661 -28.79 10.68 18.03
N LEU A 662 -28.95 10.17 16.81
CA LEU A 662 -29.86 9.05 16.55
C LEU A 662 -29.43 7.77 17.23
N ALA A 663 -28.15 7.40 17.10
CA ALA A 663 -27.60 6.18 17.70
C ALA A 663 -27.67 6.17 19.23
N ASN A 664 -27.65 7.34 19.88
CA ASN A 664 -27.70 7.50 21.34
C ASN A 664 -29.09 7.86 21.89
N LEU A 665 -30.14 7.80 21.06
CA LEU A 665 -31.52 8.16 21.44
C LEU A 665 -31.66 9.63 21.95
N ASP A 666 -30.79 10.54 21.47
CA ASP A 666 -30.80 11.93 21.84
C ASP A 666 -31.97 12.69 21.17
N LEU A 667 -32.86 13.27 21.93
CA LEU A 667 -34.02 14.00 21.43
C LEU A 667 -33.67 15.29 20.65
N GLY A 668 -32.46 15.79 20.79
CA GLY A 668 -31.93 16.93 20.03
C GLY A 668 -31.83 16.68 18.52
N PHE A 669 -31.89 15.42 18.08
CA PHE A 669 -31.79 15.05 16.68
C PHE A 669 -32.79 15.77 15.76
N ARG A 670 -33.98 16.19 16.25
CA ARG A 670 -35.01 16.84 15.45
C ARG A 670 -34.53 18.16 14.84
N ALA A 671 -33.79 18.94 15.62
CA ALA A 671 -33.22 20.20 15.14
C ALA A 671 -32.16 19.95 14.04
N SER A 672 -31.29 18.97 14.25
CA SER A 672 -30.28 18.56 13.26
C SER A 672 -30.93 18.01 11.99
N ALA A 673 -31.98 17.17 12.11
CA ALA A 673 -32.73 16.62 10.99
C ALA A 673 -33.37 17.69 10.11
N LYS A 674 -34.02 18.72 10.73
CA LYS A 674 -34.57 19.85 10.02
C LYS A 674 -33.51 20.69 9.32
N ARG A 675 -32.44 21.03 10.04
CA ARG A 675 -31.32 21.81 9.48
C ARG A 675 -30.69 21.13 8.27
N LEU A 676 -30.42 19.83 8.37
CA LEU A 676 -29.83 19.05 7.26
C LEU A 676 -30.80 18.93 6.08
N TYR A 677 -32.10 18.78 6.30
CA TYR A 677 -33.09 18.81 5.22
C TYR A 677 -33.10 20.14 4.49
N GLU A 678 -33.16 21.26 5.23
CA GLU A 678 -33.13 22.62 4.70
C GLU A 678 -31.88 22.87 3.84
N LEU A 679 -30.76 22.32 4.26
CA LEU A 679 -29.48 22.48 3.59
C LEU A 679 -29.35 21.60 2.34
N LEU A 680 -29.69 20.31 2.47
CA LEU A 680 -29.34 19.31 1.46
C LEU A 680 -30.46 19.08 0.41
N LEU A 681 -31.72 19.13 0.82
CA LEU A 681 -32.83 18.69 -0.05
C LEU A 681 -33.81 19.83 -0.40
N LYS A 682 -33.98 20.80 0.49
CA LYS A 682 -34.90 21.92 0.22
C LYS A 682 -34.57 22.73 -1.05
N PRO A 683 -33.33 22.97 -1.43
CA PRO A 683 -33.01 23.63 -2.70
C PRO A 683 -33.65 22.95 -3.91
N ALA A 684 -33.81 21.63 -3.85
CA ALA A 684 -34.39 20.82 -4.90
C ALA A 684 -35.88 20.48 -4.67
N ALA A 685 -36.56 21.05 -3.68
CA ALA A 685 -37.91 20.68 -3.28
C ALA A 685 -38.91 20.68 -4.42
N ALA A 686 -38.80 21.61 -5.37
CA ALA A 686 -39.67 21.69 -6.55
C ALA A 686 -39.56 20.45 -7.45
N GLN A 687 -38.35 19.92 -7.68
CA GLN A 687 -38.13 18.70 -8.47
C GLN A 687 -38.52 17.44 -7.70
N LEU A 688 -38.47 17.48 -6.37
CA LEU A 688 -38.82 16.36 -5.50
C LEU A 688 -40.33 16.27 -5.22
N ALA A 689 -41.08 17.29 -5.54
CA ALA A 689 -42.52 17.31 -5.35
C ALA A 689 -43.22 16.16 -6.11
N GLY A 690 -44.02 15.35 -5.39
CA GLY A 690 -44.74 14.21 -5.96
C GLY A 690 -43.87 12.97 -6.23
N LYS A 691 -42.58 13.02 -5.95
CA LYS A 691 -41.68 11.85 -6.04
C LYS A 691 -41.84 10.97 -4.80
N THR A 692 -42.02 9.68 -5.03
CA THR A 692 -42.22 8.68 -3.98
C THR A 692 -41.08 7.68 -3.87
N GLN A 693 -40.08 7.79 -4.76
CA GLN A 693 -38.87 7.00 -4.75
C GLN A 693 -37.66 7.93 -4.93
N LEU A 694 -36.73 7.90 -3.99
CA LEU A 694 -35.50 8.67 -4.04
C LEU A 694 -34.31 7.70 -4.04
N VAL A 695 -33.51 7.77 -5.10
CA VAL A 695 -32.22 7.07 -5.17
C VAL A 695 -31.16 8.10 -4.87
N ILE A 696 -30.40 7.88 -3.80
CA ILE A 696 -29.37 8.81 -3.36
C ILE A 696 -28.01 8.20 -3.66
N VAL A 697 -27.18 8.96 -4.36
CA VAL A 697 -25.75 8.69 -4.54
C VAL A 697 -24.99 9.62 -3.62
N PRO A 698 -24.64 9.17 -2.41
CA PRO A 698 -23.95 10.00 -1.44
C PRO A 698 -22.48 10.23 -1.86
N ASP A 699 -21.83 11.18 -1.18
CA ASP A 699 -20.40 11.38 -1.26
C ASP A 699 -19.83 11.73 0.11
N ALA A 700 -18.60 11.31 0.39
CA ALA A 700 -17.90 11.54 1.66
C ALA A 700 -18.78 11.19 2.89
N ALA A 701 -18.90 12.09 3.86
CA ALA A 701 -19.65 11.86 5.10
C ALA A 701 -21.16 11.62 4.89
N LEU A 702 -21.71 11.89 3.71
CA LEU A 702 -23.13 11.65 3.42
C LEU A 702 -23.48 10.16 3.34
N TRP A 703 -22.50 9.26 3.24
CA TRP A 703 -22.71 7.82 3.34
C TRP A 703 -23.20 7.38 4.73
N GLU A 704 -22.83 8.15 5.76
CA GLU A 704 -23.26 7.88 7.14
C GLU A 704 -24.56 8.62 7.51
N LEU A 705 -25.13 9.40 6.59
CA LEU A 705 -26.34 10.17 6.83
C LEU A 705 -27.59 9.33 6.55
N PRO A 706 -28.47 9.08 7.55
CA PRO A 706 -29.74 8.41 7.33
C PRO A 706 -30.77 9.39 6.74
N PHE A 707 -30.76 9.58 5.41
CA PHE A 707 -31.62 10.55 4.74
C PHE A 707 -33.09 10.32 5.05
N GLN A 708 -33.52 9.06 5.26
CA GLN A 708 -34.91 8.70 5.62
C GLN A 708 -35.39 9.36 6.92
N ALA A 709 -34.47 9.74 7.82
CA ALA A 709 -34.79 10.39 9.09
C ALA A 709 -34.74 11.93 9.05
N LEU A 710 -34.40 12.53 7.91
CA LEU A 710 -34.50 13.99 7.72
C LEU A 710 -35.95 14.47 7.83
N ILE A 711 -36.15 15.70 8.31
CA ILE A 711 -37.46 16.26 8.60
C ILE A 711 -37.78 17.45 7.65
N ALA A 712 -38.79 17.26 6.83
CA ALA A 712 -39.39 18.31 5.98
C ALA A 712 -40.65 18.88 6.68
N GLY A 713 -40.55 20.10 7.17
CA GLY A 713 -41.60 20.63 8.01
C GLY A 713 -41.76 19.85 9.33
N ASP A 714 -42.86 19.07 9.46
CA ASP A 714 -43.09 18.22 10.63
C ASP A 714 -43.09 16.71 10.31
N ARG A 715 -42.77 16.33 9.06
CA ARG A 715 -42.77 14.95 8.60
C ARG A 715 -41.37 14.46 8.29
N TYR A 716 -41.09 13.21 8.60
CA TYR A 716 -39.88 12.58 8.13
C TYR A 716 -39.91 12.33 6.61
N LEU A 717 -38.76 12.37 5.98
CA LEU A 717 -38.62 12.12 4.54
C LEU A 717 -39.24 10.77 4.15
N ILE A 718 -39.05 9.74 4.98
CA ILE A 718 -39.58 8.39 4.75
C ILE A 718 -41.13 8.36 4.71
N GLU A 719 -41.81 9.31 5.31
CA GLU A 719 -43.27 9.38 5.25
C GLU A 719 -43.73 9.73 3.84
N ASN A 720 -42.95 10.44 3.06
CA ASN A 720 -43.24 10.90 1.70
C ASN A 720 -42.66 10.00 0.60
N ALA A 721 -41.46 9.42 0.82
CA ALA A 721 -40.78 8.67 -0.21
C ALA A 721 -39.96 7.49 0.36
N ALA A 722 -39.84 6.42 -0.42
CA ALA A 722 -38.87 5.36 -0.19
C ALA A 722 -37.47 5.85 -0.58
N VAL A 723 -36.50 5.57 0.26
CA VAL A 723 -35.11 5.98 0.07
C VAL A 723 -34.25 4.75 -0.18
N SER A 724 -33.43 4.77 -1.22
CA SER A 724 -32.37 3.81 -1.48
C SER A 724 -31.07 4.54 -1.79
N TYR A 725 -29.94 3.87 -1.61
CA TYR A 725 -28.61 4.39 -1.84
C TYR A 725 -27.93 3.66 -2.99
N ALA A 726 -27.03 4.32 -3.71
CA ALA A 726 -26.24 3.70 -4.75
C ALA A 726 -24.78 4.22 -4.71
N PRO A 727 -23.77 3.40 -5.05
CA PRO A 727 -22.39 3.85 -5.12
C PRO A 727 -22.14 4.89 -6.21
N SER A 728 -22.73 4.67 -7.39
CA SER A 728 -22.87 5.62 -8.49
C SER A 728 -24.07 5.19 -9.33
N LEU A 729 -24.54 6.03 -10.24
CA LEU A 729 -25.62 5.63 -11.16
C LEU A 729 -25.11 4.63 -12.20
N THR A 730 -23.85 4.71 -12.58
CA THR A 730 -23.20 3.71 -13.43
C THR A 730 -23.19 2.34 -12.74
N ALA A 731 -22.76 2.28 -11.47
CA ALA A 731 -22.80 1.03 -10.69
C ALA A 731 -24.22 0.49 -10.52
N LEU A 732 -25.19 1.36 -10.28
CA LEU A 732 -26.59 0.97 -10.19
C LEU A 732 -27.13 0.35 -11.49
N ARG A 733 -26.75 0.92 -12.65
CA ARG A 733 -27.07 0.33 -13.97
C ARG A 733 -26.51 -1.09 -14.10
N GLU A 734 -25.24 -1.30 -13.74
CA GLU A 734 -24.62 -2.64 -13.79
C GLU A 734 -25.32 -3.62 -12.83
N MET A 735 -25.65 -3.18 -11.61
CA MET A 735 -26.42 -3.97 -10.66
C MET A 735 -27.80 -4.38 -11.22
N GLN A 736 -28.48 -3.47 -11.92
CA GLN A 736 -29.76 -3.76 -12.57
C GLN A 736 -29.60 -4.72 -13.76
N ALA A 737 -28.51 -4.65 -14.51
CA ALA A 737 -28.23 -5.55 -15.62
C ALA A 737 -27.98 -7.00 -15.17
N GLN A 738 -27.45 -7.22 -13.96
CA GLN A 738 -27.19 -8.56 -13.39
C GLN A 738 -28.47 -9.34 -13.03
N ARG A 739 -29.67 -8.75 -13.16
CA ARG A 739 -30.95 -9.38 -12.82
C ARG A 739 -31.31 -10.66 -13.61
N LYS A 740 -30.52 -11.11 -14.57
CA LYS A 740 -30.94 -12.12 -15.56
C LYS A 740 -30.87 -13.59 -15.09
N GLN A 741 -30.08 -13.91 -14.07
CA GLN A 741 -30.02 -15.27 -13.50
C GLN A 741 -30.17 -15.20 -11.99
N ARG A 742 -31.32 -15.59 -11.45
CA ARG A 742 -31.62 -15.51 -10.01
C ARG A 742 -31.79 -16.89 -9.42
N GLY A 743 -31.22 -17.06 -8.24
CA GLY A 743 -31.56 -18.13 -7.33
C GLY A 743 -33.04 -18.02 -6.88
N THR A 744 -33.54 -19.04 -6.23
CA THR A 744 -34.92 -19.09 -5.73
C THR A 744 -34.94 -19.30 -4.24
N GLY A 745 -35.98 -18.77 -3.60
CA GLY A 745 -36.23 -18.98 -2.18
C GLY A 745 -35.32 -18.16 -1.25
N LEU A 746 -35.55 -18.37 0.04
CA LEU A 746 -34.82 -17.74 1.13
C LEU A 746 -33.78 -18.69 1.71
N LEU A 747 -32.56 -18.21 1.92
CA LEU A 747 -31.52 -18.85 2.73
C LEU A 747 -31.23 -17.93 3.90
N ALA A 748 -31.51 -18.38 5.14
CA ALA A 748 -31.36 -17.55 6.33
C ALA A 748 -30.51 -18.23 7.40
N PHE A 749 -29.65 -17.43 8.06
CA PHE A 749 -28.79 -17.83 9.17
C PHE A 749 -29.13 -16.97 10.38
N GLY A 750 -29.43 -17.62 11.53
CA GLY A 750 -29.80 -16.90 12.75
C GLY A 750 -29.21 -17.49 14.00
N ASN A 751 -28.77 -16.63 14.95
CA ASN A 751 -28.25 -17.03 16.25
C ASN A 751 -27.22 -18.18 16.18
N PRO A 752 -26.09 -18.01 15.44
CA PRO A 752 -25.07 -19.04 15.33
C PRO A 752 -24.50 -19.43 16.70
N ALA A 753 -24.19 -20.71 16.89
CA ALA A 753 -23.47 -21.18 18.08
C ALA A 753 -21.97 -21.00 17.91
N PHE A 754 -21.41 -20.10 18.70
CA PHE A 754 -19.99 -19.81 18.63
C PHE A 754 -19.18 -20.75 19.54
N ASN A 755 -18.12 -21.33 19.00
CA ASN A 755 -17.13 -22.04 19.82
C ASN A 755 -16.12 -21.05 20.44
N THR A 756 -15.31 -21.52 21.38
CA THR A 756 -14.30 -20.68 22.06
C THR A 756 -13.34 -20.03 21.07
N GLU A 757 -12.93 -20.75 20.02
CA GLU A 757 -11.99 -20.27 19.02
C GLU A 757 -12.58 -19.12 18.18
N THR A 758 -13.84 -19.24 17.74
CA THR A 758 -14.55 -18.18 17.01
C THR A 758 -14.75 -16.94 17.88
N VAL A 759 -15.14 -17.12 19.17
CA VAL A 759 -15.30 -16.01 20.12
C VAL A 759 -13.95 -15.30 20.35
N GLU A 760 -12.91 -16.06 20.54
CA GLU A 760 -11.55 -15.51 20.71
C GLU A 760 -11.09 -14.72 19.49
N ARG A 761 -11.28 -15.22 18.28
CA ARG A 761 -10.94 -14.55 17.04
C ARG A 761 -11.73 -13.26 16.82
N ALA A 762 -13.03 -13.30 17.06
CA ALA A 762 -13.91 -12.14 16.92
C ALA A 762 -13.61 -11.02 17.93
N SER A 763 -13.27 -11.35 19.18
CA SER A 763 -12.93 -10.36 20.22
C SER A 763 -11.69 -9.54 19.92
N ILE A 764 -10.91 -9.92 18.92
CA ILE A 764 -9.69 -9.27 18.51
C ILE A 764 -9.94 -8.10 17.57
N ALA A 765 -10.93 -8.25 16.72
CA ALA A 765 -11.33 -7.17 15.80
C ALA A 765 -11.90 -5.98 16.57
N LYS A 766 -12.52 -6.23 17.74
CA LYS A 766 -13.14 -5.18 18.56
C LYS A 766 -13.07 -5.55 20.04
N ARG A 767 -12.24 -4.87 20.81
CA ARG A 767 -11.91 -5.16 22.23
C ARG A 767 -13.11 -5.25 23.18
N ASP A 768 -14.27 -4.67 22.84
CA ASP A 768 -15.43 -4.52 23.71
C ASP A 768 -16.68 -5.31 23.27
N GLU A 769 -16.65 -6.06 22.18
CA GLU A 769 -17.80 -6.86 21.71
C GLU A 769 -17.59 -8.35 22.00
N LYS A 770 -18.34 -8.84 22.99
CA LYS A 770 -18.47 -10.29 23.22
C LYS A 770 -19.53 -10.82 22.26
N LEU A 771 -19.20 -11.88 21.51
CA LEU A 771 -20.21 -12.65 20.78
C LEU A 771 -21.14 -13.31 21.81
N THR A 772 -22.33 -12.74 21.96
CA THR A 772 -23.38 -13.26 22.85
C THR A 772 -24.46 -13.95 22.03
N PRO A 773 -25.16 -14.94 22.59
CA PRO A 773 -26.34 -15.50 21.91
C PRO A 773 -27.36 -14.43 21.54
N LEU A 774 -28.03 -14.62 20.38
CA LEU A 774 -29.01 -13.71 19.80
C LEU A 774 -30.38 -14.37 19.68
N PRO A 775 -31.15 -14.57 20.77
CA PRO A 775 -32.44 -15.30 20.73
C PRO A 775 -33.47 -14.61 19.83
N GLU A 776 -33.45 -13.28 19.73
CA GLU A 776 -34.32 -12.54 18.84
C GLU A 776 -34.00 -12.79 17.35
N ALA A 777 -32.73 -12.98 16.99
CA ALA A 777 -32.30 -13.36 15.65
C ALA A 777 -32.81 -14.76 15.26
N GLU A 778 -32.86 -15.71 16.22
CA GLU A 778 -33.47 -17.03 16.02
C GLU A 778 -34.98 -16.91 15.79
N THR A 779 -35.65 -16.09 16.58
CA THR A 779 -37.09 -15.81 16.43
C THR A 779 -37.37 -15.15 15.07
N GLU A 780 -36.52 -14.25 14.64
CA GLU A 780 -36.56 -13.57 13.34
C GLU A 780 -36.53 -14.59 12.19
N VAL A 781 -35.50 -15.43 12.12
CA VAL A 781 -35.36 -16.37 10.99
C VAL A 781 -36.42 -17.48 11.00
N LYS A 782 -36.92 -17.89 12.17
CA LYS A 782 -38.06 -18.82 12.27
C LYS A 782 -39.35 -18.17 11.74
N ALA A 783 -39.60 -16.89 12.02
CA ALA A 783 -40.75 -16.18 11.46
C ALA A 783 -40.60 -16.01 9.95
N LEU A 784 -39.40 -15.80 9.43
CA LEU A 784 -39.14 -15.77 8.00
C LEU A 784 -39.35 -17.14 7.35
N ALA A 785 -38.98 -18.25 8.01
CA ALA A 785 -39.28 -19.60 7.53
C ALA A 785 -40.80 -19.82 7.35
N GLN A 786 -41.59 -19.43 8.35
CA GLN A 786 -43.04 -19.52 8.25
C GLN A 786 -43.60 -18.65 7.11
N LEU A 787 -43.06 -17.45 6.94
CA LEU A 787 -43.50 -16.52 5.90
C LEU A 787 -43.16 -17.02 4.49
N HIS A 788 -41.97 -17.58 4.30
CA HIS A 788 -41.48 -18.05 3.00
C HIS A 788 -41.90 -19.49 2.67
N GLY A 789 -42.31 -20.28 3.69
CA GLY A 789 -42.80 -21.65 3.55
C GLY A 789 -41.76 -22.61 2.97
N SER A 790 -42.18 -23.55 2.12
CA SER A 790 -41.30 -24.61 1.57
C SER A 790 -40.13 -24.11 0.69
N THR A 791 -40.12 -22.84 0.33
CA THR A 791 -39.02 -22.23 -0.45
C THR A 791 -37.93 -21.63 0.45
N SER A 792 -38.02 -21.84 1.79
CA SER A 792 -37.05 -21.34 2.76
C SER A 792 -36.15 -22.45 3.30
N ARG A 793 -34.87 -22.16 3.42
CA ARG A 793 -33.87 -22.94 4.17
C ARG A 793 -33.34 -22.05 5.28
N VAL A 794 -33.52 -22.47 6.52
CA VAL A 794 -33.19 -21.68 7.69
C VAL A 794 -32.29 -22.49 8.62
N PHE A 795 -31.14 -21.93 8.97
CA PHE A 795 -30.12 -22.54 9.81
C PHE A 795 -29.94 -21.74 11.08
N ILE A 796 -29.87 -22.41 12.23
CA ILE A 796 -29.71 -21.84 13.57
C ILE A 796 -28.70 -22.62 14.37
N GLY A 797 -28.13 -22.04 15.41
CA GLY A 797 -27.17 -22.69 16.31
C GLY A 797 -25.93 -23.18 15.53
N THR A 798 -25.56 -24.44 15.72
CA THR A 798 -24.42 -25.07 15.04
C THR A 798 -24.61 -25.25 13.54
N GLU A 799 -25.85 -25.36 13.07
CA GLU A 799 -26.16 -25.47 11.66
C GLU A 799 -25.97 -24.15 10.90
N ALA A 800 -26.00 -23.00 11.60
CA ALA A 800 -25.77 -21.69 11.02
C ALA A 800 -24.26 -21.48 10.74
N SER A 801 -23.65 -22.40 9.99
CA SER A 801 -22.20 -22.49 9.79
C SER A 801 -21.74 -21.85 8.47
N GLU A 802 -20.49 -21.42 8.47
CA GLU A 802 -19.82 -20.84 7.30
C GLU A 802 -19.75 -21.85 6.14
N ALA A 803 -19.38 -23.10 6.43
CA ALA A 803 -19.34 -24.17 5.42
C ALA A 803 -20.71 -24.38 4.74
N ARG A 804 -21.81 -24.34 5.51
CA ARG A 804 -23.17 -24.43 4.99
C ARG A 804 -23.49 -23.26 4.04
N LEU A 805 -23.10 -22.06 4.42
CA LEU A 805 -23.27 -20.89 3.56
C LEU A 805 -22.54 -21.08 2.23
N LYS A 806 -21.24 -21.42 2.27
CA LYS A 806 -20.42 -21.57 1.07
C LYS A 806 -20.98 -22.63 0.09
N SER A 807 -21.58 -23.69 0.61
CA SER A 807 -22.16 -24.75 -0.20
C SER A 807 -23.54 -24.40 -0.80
N GLU A 808 -24.37 -23.60 -0.10
CA GLU A 808 -25.77 -23.40 -0.46
C GLU A 808 -26.11 -22.02 -1.03
N ALA A 809 -25.27 -21.00 -0.81
CA ALA A 809 -25.57 -19.60 -1.12
C ALA A 809 -25.78 -19.34 -2.63
N SER A 810 -25.11 -20.08 -3.50
CA SER A 810 -25.20 -19.90 -4.97
C SER A 810 -26.59 -20.18 -5.54
N SER A 811 -27.43 -20.95 -4.84
CA SER A 811 -28.79 -21.32 -5.27
C SER A 811 -29.89 -20.40 -4.71
N ALA A 812 -29.55 -19.55 -3.71
CA ALA A 812 -30.51 -18.72 -3.00
C ALA A 812 -30.94 -17.47 -3.81
N GLY A 813 -32.23 -17.10 -3.71
CA GLY A 813 -32.73 -15.85 -4.26
C GLY A 813 -32.63 -14.68 -3.26
N ILE A 814 -32.71 -14.99 -1.96
CA ILE A 814 -32.54 -14.03 -0.87
C ILE A 814 -31.60 -14.65 0.16
N LEU A 815 -30.57 -13.93 0.54
CA LEU A 815 -29.70 -14.23 1.65
C LEU A 815 -30.10 -13.39 2.86
N HIS A 816 -30.23 -13.99 4.06
CA HIS A 816 -30.57 -13.27 5.26
C HIS A 816 -29.67 -13.72 6.43
N PHE A 817 -28.96 -12.77 7.03
CA PHE A 817 -28.00 -12.99 8.10
C PHE A 817 -28.46 -12.25 9.37
N ALA A 818 -29.01 -12.96 10.32
CA ALA A 818 -29.36 -12.45 11.65
C ALA A 818 -28.28 -12.91 12.64
N THR A 819 -27.15 -12.20 12.67
CA THR A 819 -25.96 -12.57 13.44
C THR A 819 -25.17 -11.31 13.88
N HIS A 820 -23.96 -11.49 14.41
CA HIS A 820 -23.05 -10.40 14.70
C HIS A 820 -22.27 -9.97 13.43
N GLY A 821 -22.22 -8.66 13.18
CA GLY A 821 -21.31 -8.05 12.22
C GLY A 821 -20.13 -7.41 12.94
N ILE A 822 -18.92 -7.69 12.51
CA ILE A 822 -17.71 -7.17 13.12
C ILE A 822 -16.94 -6.38 12.07
N LEU A 823 -16.78 -5.08 12.34
CA LEU A 823 -16.11 -4.17 11.41
C LEU A 823 -14.63 -4.08 11.70
N ASN A 824 -13.85 -4.00 10.63
CA ASN A 824 -12.44 -3.66 10.65
C ASN A 824 -12.22 -2.38 9.85
N ASP A 825 -12.29 -1.22 10.53
CA ASP A 825 -12.12 0.10 9.88
C ASP A 825 -10.71 0.29 9.26
N ALA A 826 -9.70 -0.38 9.82
CA ALA A 826 -8.33 -0.31 9.32
C ALA A 826 -8.12 -1.12 8.04
N ALA A 827 -8.87 -2.23 7.91
CA ALA A 827 -8.79 -3.13 6.76
C ALA A 827 -10.19 -3.69 6.44
N PRO A 828 -11.04 -2.96 5.71
CA PRO A 828 -12.47 -3.24 5.54
C PRO A 828 -12.81 -4.60 4.94
N LEU A 829 -11.93 -5.15 4.09
CA LEU A 829 -12.12 -6.49 3.52
C LEU A 829 -11.97 -7.63 4.55
N TYR A 830 -11.48 -7.32 5.75
CA TYR A 830 -11.45 -8.23 6.90
C TYR A 830 -12.56 -7.93 7.91
N SER A 831 -13.56 -7.13 7.53
CA SER A 831 -14.84 -7.10 8.21
C SER A 831 -15.57 -8.41 7.95
N HIS A 832 -16.26 -8.95 8.96
CA HIS A 832 -16.84 -10.29 8.85
C HIS A 832 -18.21 -10.42 9.49
N LEU A 833 -18.96 -11.41 9.03
CA LEU A 833 -20.16 -11.92 9.67
C LEU A 833 -19.77 -13.13 10.53
N ALA A 834 -20.17 -13.15 11.80
CA ALA A 834 -19.92 -14.25 12.67
C ALA A 834 -20.94 -15.38 12.44
N LEU A 835 -20.47 -16.56 12.08
CA LEU A 835 -21.25 -17.79 11.88
C LEU A 835 -20.74 -18.89 12.84
N ALA A 836 -21.38 -20.05 12.84
CA ALA A 836 -20.83 -21.19 13.53
C ALA A 836 -19.60 -21.74 12.75
N ALA A 837 -18.57 -22.16 13.48
CA ALA A 837 -17.47 -22.89 12.88
C ALA A 837 -17.98 -24.21 12.33
N GLY A 838 -17.65 -24.52 11.09
CA GLY A 838 -18.06 -25.75 10.41
C GLY A 838 -17.19 -26.96 10.77
N ASP A 839 -17.72 -28.17 10.52
CA ASP A 839 -16.89 -29.34 10.26
C ASP A 839 -16.14 -29.11 8.93
N LYS A 840 -15.14 -29.94 8.64
CA LYS A 840 -14.30 -29.78 7.44
C LYS A 840 -15.14 -29.54 6.19
N ALA A 841 -14.82 -28.49 5.44
CA ALA A 841 -15.36 -28.25 4.10
C ALA A 841 -15.02 -29.41 3.14
N GLU A 842 -15.65 -29.45 1.94
CA GLU A 842 -15.41 -30.51 0.93
C GLU A 842 -13.92 -30.61 0.53
N ASP A 843 -13.15 -29.53 0.68
CA ASP A 843 -11.70 -29.46 0.43
C ASP A 843 -10.83 -29.91 1.61
N GLY A 844 -11.45 -30.36 2.73
CA GLY A 844 -10.77 -30.84 3.92
C GLY A 844 -10.34 -29.76 4.92
N GLN A 845 -10.67 -28.48 4.67
CA GLN A 845 -10.37 -27.37 5.57
C GLN A 845 -11.48 -27.17 6.60
N LYS A 846 -11.12 -26.72 7.80
CA LYS A 846 -12.06 -26.36 8.86
C LYS A 846 -12.35 -24.87 8.77
N GLU A 847 -13.59 -24.51 8.47
CA GLU A 847 -14.03 -23.12 8.48
C GLU A 847 -14.08 -22.59 9.91
N ASP A 848 -13.61 -21.35 10.10
CA ASP A 848 -13.41 -20.78 11.44
C ASP A 848 -14.65 -20.07 12.01
N GLY A 849 -15.67 -19.92 11.20
CA GLY A 849 -16.94 -19.28 11.57
C GLY A 849 -16.92 -17.75 11.44
N LEU A 850 -15.91 -17.18 10.80
CA LEU A 850 -15.80 -15.75 10.53
C LEU A 850 -15.79 -15.52 9.03
N LEU A 851 -16.96 -15.34 8.43
CA LEU A 851 -17.08 -15.05 7.00
C LEU A 851 -16.57 -13.63 6.71
N GLU A 852 -15.36 -13.52 6.23
CA GLU A 852 -14.71 -12.25 5.91
C GLU A 852 -15.19 -11.67 4.56
N ALA A 853 -15.20 -10.34 4.42
CA ALA A 853 -15.62 -9.70 3.17
C ALA A 853 -14.78 -10.14 1.96
N TRP A 854 -13.47 -10.39 2.12
CA TRP A 854 -12.62 -10.89 1.04
C TRP A 854 -12.99 -12.31 0.58
N GLU A 855 -13.58 -13.16 1.45
CA GLU A 855 -14.08 -14.50 1.08
C GLU A 855 -15.36 -14.37 0.25
N LEU A 856 -16.23 -13.43 0.65
CA LEU A 856 -17.43 -13.10 -0.13
C LEU A 856 -17.08 -12.66 -1.56
N LEU A 857 -15.98 -11.91 -1.76
CA LEU A 857 -15.52 -11.49 -3.09
C LEU A 857 -15.25 -12.67 -4.04
N GLN A 858 -14.90 -13.84 -3.49
CA GLN A 858 -14.59 -15.05 -4.27
C GLN A 858 -15.80 -15.92 -4.53
N MET A 859 -16.95 -15.60 -3.92
CA MET A 859 -18.18 -16.34 -4.10
C MET A 859 -18.91 -15.88 -5.37
N ASN A 860 -19.63 -16.81 -6.00
CA ASN A 860 -20.57 -16.48 -7.08
C ASN A 860 -21.99 -16.64 -6.55
N LEU A 861 -22.62 -15.50 -6.20
CA LEU A 861 -23.93 -15.45 -5.58
C LEU A 861 -24.99 -15.05 -6.61
N ASN A 862 -26.08 -15.80 -6.65
CA ASN A 862 -27.21 -15.53 -7.55
C ASN A 862 -28.40 -14.87 -6.84
N ALA A 863 -28.18 -14.40 -5.60
CA ALA A 863 -29.24 -13.74 -4.82
C ALA A 863 -29.54 -12.35 -5.36
N ASP A 864 -30.83 -11.97 -5.37
CA ASP A 864 -31.29 -10.63 -5.69
C ASP A 864 -31.17 -9.65 -4.51
N LEU A 865 -31.09 -10.20 -3.31
CA LEU A 865 -31.09 -9.44 -2.06
C LEU A 865 -30.26 -10.15 -1.01
N ALA A 866 -29.37 -9.41 -0.34
CA ALA A 866 -28.77 -9.83 0.91
C ALA A 866 -29.18 -8.89 2.05
N VAL A 867 -29.73 -9.45 3.11
CA VAL A 867 -30.10 -8.73 4.34
C VAL A 867 -29.08 -9.05 5.40
N LEU A 868 -28.30 -8.05 5.80
CA LEU A 868 -27.33 -8.17 6.89
C LEU A 868 -27.96 -7.59 8.17
N SER A 869 -28.83 -8.39 8.79
CA SER A 869 -29.52 -8.06 10.04
C SER A 869 -28.54 -8.20 11.22
N ALA A 870 -27.46 -7.41 11.18
CA ALA A 870 -26.34 -7.40 12.09
C ALA A 870 -25.89 -5.97 12.38
N CYS A 871 -25.17 -5.75 13.49
CA CYS A 871 -24.79 -4.40 13.90
C CYS A 871 -23.75 -3.76 12.97
N GLU A 872 -23.94 -2.46 12.65
CA GLU A 872 -22.96 -1.60 11.95
C GLU A 872 -22.53 -2.09 10.55
N THR A 873 -23.30 -2.97 9.90
CA THR A 873 -22.91 -3.59 8.61
C THR A 873 -22.87 -2.63 7.41
N ALA A 874 -23.46 -1.44 7.55
CA ALA A 874 -23.34 -0.34 6.58
C ALA A 874 -22.06 0.48 6.75
N ARG A 875 -21.28 0.24 7.80
CA ARG A 875 -20.04 0.96 8.09
C ARG A 875 -18.85 0.26 7.42
N GLY A 876 -17.81 1.02 7.22
CA GLY A 876 -16.55 0.59 6.63
C GLY A 876 -15.69 1.81 6.32
N LYS A 877 -14.56 1.62 5.68
CA LYS A 877 -13.73 2.74 5.22
C LYS A 877 -14.48 3.48 4.09
N ILE A 878 -14.80 4.75 4.31
CA ILE A 878 -15.34 5.60 3.24
C ILE A 878 -14.17 5.96 2.32
N GLY A 879 -14.12 5.32 1.16
CA GLY A 879 -13.20 5.68 0.09
C GLY A 879 -13.70 6.92 -0.64
N ALA A 880 -12.87 7.95 -0.81
CA ALA A 880 -13.25 9.12 -1.61
C ALA A 880 -13.58 8.67 -3.04
N GLY A 881 -14.83 8.90 -3.47
CA GLY A 881 -15.36 8.41 -4.74
C GLY A 881 -15.80 6.95 -4.80
N GLU A 882 -15.36 6.06 -3.87
CA GLU A 882 -15.69 4.62 -3.90
C GLU A 882 -16.87 4.22 -3.00
N GLY A 883 -17.30 5.11 -2.12
CA GLY A 883 -18.34 4.82 -1.14
C GLY A 883 -17.83 4.01 0.05
N VAL A 884 -18.73 3.23 0.67
CA VAL A 884 -18.38 2.39 1.83
C VAL A 884 -17.82 1.06 1.36
N ILE A 885 -16.53 0.87 1.52
CA ILE A 885 -15.84 -0.40 1.26
C ILE A 885 -16.04 -1.30 2.48
N GLY A 886 -16.59 -2.48 2.29
CA GLY A 886 -16.89 -3.45 3.35
C GLY A 886 -17.78 -4.58 2.85
N LEU A 887 -18.64 -5.09 3.74
CA LEU A 887 -19.50 -6.26 3.45
C LEU A 887 -20.46 -6.03 2.27
N SER A 888 -21.08 -4.83 2.16
CA SER A 888 -21.97 -4.50 1.03
C SER A 888 -21.23 -4.51 -0.30
N TRP A 889 -20.04 -3.94 -0.33
CA TRP A 889 -19.17 -3.90 -1.50
C TRP A 889 -18.78 -5.31 -1.96
N ALA A 890 -18.43 -6.18 -0.99
CA ALA A 890 -18.12 -7.58 -1.28
C ALA A 890 -19.33 -8.35 -1.85
N MET A 891 -20.54 -8.10 -1.33
CA MET A 891 -21.78 -8.68 -1.86
C MET A 891 -22.05 -8.25 -3.31
N PHE A 892 -21.81 -6.98 -3.66
CA PHE A 892 -22.00 -6.50 -5.05
C PHE A 892 -21.03 -7.19 -6.01
N VAL A 893 -19.78 -7.31 -5.64
CA VAL A 893 -18.77 -8.03 -6.46
C VAL A 893 -19.10 -9.50 -6.60
N ALA A 894 -19.61 -10.13 -5.52
CA ALA A 894 -20.08 -11.51 -5.54
C ALA A 894 -21.36 -11.74 -6.39
N GLY A 895 -22.00 -10.68 -6.88
CA GLY A 895 -23.16 -10.76 -7.79
C GLY A 895 -24.52 -10.42 -7.17
N VAL A 896 -24.58 -9.96 -5.92
CA VAL A 896 -25.82 -9.56 -5.24
C VAL A 896 -26.11 -8.06 -5.51
N PRO A 897 -27.15 -7.68 -6.27
CA PRO A 897 -27.38 -6.29 -6.68
C PRO A 897 -27.95 -5.40 -5.58
N THR A 898 -28.39 -5.97 -4.47
CA THR A 898 -29.07 -5.23 -3.40
C THR A 898 -28.66 -5.73 -2.03
N THR A 899 -28.27 -4.82 -1.14
CA THR A 899 -28.04 -5.12 0.28
C THR A 899 -28.91 -4.27 1.19
N VAL A 900 -29.37 -4.84 2.31
CA VAL A 900 -29.99 -4.12 3.44
C VAL A 900 -29.04 -4.25 4.62
N VAL A 901 -28.56 -3.12 5.14
CA VAL A 901 -27.45 -3.04 6.09
C VAL A 901 -27.70 -1.98 7.16
N SER A 902 -27.06 -2.10 8.33
CA SER A 902 -27.28 -1.20 9.47
C SER A 902 -26.18 -0.15 9.63
N GLN A 903 -26.57 1.09 9.96
CA GLN A 903 -25.65 2.23 10.15
C GLN A 903 -25.13 2.39 11.60
N TRP A 904 -25.79 1.76 12.58
CA TRP A 904 -25.41 1.76 13.98
C TRP A 904 -25.79 0.47 14.67
N LYS A 905 -25.43 0.32 15.93
CA LYS A 905 -25.83 -0.81 16.75
C LYS A 905 -27.34 -0.76 17.01
N VAL A 906 -28.06 -1.74 16.50
CA VAL A 906 -29.53 -1.80 16.50
C VAL A 906 -30.06 -2.60 17.68
N GLU A 907 -31.27 -2.31 18.15
CA GLU A 907 -31.98 -3.07 19.20
C GLU A 907 -32.64 -4.30 18.59
N SER A 908 -32.47 -5.46 19.22
CA SER A 908 -32.78 -6.75 18.63
C SER A 908 -34.30 -6.97 18.39
N SER A 909 -35.19 -6.51 19.27
CA SER A 909 -36.63 -6.76 19.12
C SER A 909 -37.26 -5.90 18.04
N SER A 910 -36.87 -4.62 17.93
CA SER A 910 -37.34 -3.74 16.87
C SER A 910 -36.75 -4.13 15.52
N THR A 911 -35.51 -4.65 15.49
CA THR A 911 -34.85 -5.19 14.29
C THR A 911 -35.63 -6.39 13.75
N ARG A 912 -35.96 -7.36 14.62
CA ARG A 912 -36.81 -8.49 14.26
C ARG A 912 -38.13 -8.00 13.63
N ASP A 913 -38.83 -7.09 14.32
CA ASP A 913 -40.11 -6.57 13.83
C ASP A 913 -39.99 -5.86 12.47
N LEU A 914 -38.88 -5.09 12.29
CA LEU A 914 -38.56 -4.42 11.04
C LEU A 914 -38.30 -5.42 9.91
N MET A 915 -37.49 -6.44 10.14
CA MET A 915 -37.10 -7.40 9.10
C MET A 915 -38.24 -8.36 8.74
N VAL A 916 -39.00 -8.85 9.69
CA VAL A 916 -40.20 -9.65 9.43
C VAL A 916 -41.23 -8.83 8.66
N GLY A 917 -41.42 -7.56 9.02
CA GLY A 917 -42.29 -6.62 8.30
C GLY A 917 -41.81 -6.38 6.87
N PHE A 918 -40.53 -6.17 6.68
CA PHE A 918 -39.90 -5.99 5.37
C PHE A 918 -40.14 -7.19 4.45
N HIS A 919 -39.85 -8.42 4.89
CA HIS A 919 -40.10 -9.63 4.11
C HIS A 919 -41.56 -9.88 3.83
N ARG A 920 -42.46 -9.52 4.75
CA ARG A 920 -43.92 -9.62 4.56
C ARG A 920 -44.37 -8.71 3.44
N ASN A 921 -43.91 -7.44 3.42
CA ASN A 921 -44.25 -6.47 2.39
C ASN A 921 -43.62 -6.87 1.04
N LEU A 922 -42.42 -7.38 1.03
CA LEU A 922 -41.72 -7.85 -0.18
C LEU A 922 -42.47 -9.01 -0.85
N LYS A 923 -43.05 -9.92 -0.07
CA LYS A 923 -43.91 -11.02 -0.57
C LYS A 923 -45.29 -10.60 -0.98
N GLY A 924 -45.69 -9.36 -0.73
CA GLY A 924 -47.02 -8.84 -1.06
C GLY A 924 -48.14 -9.49 -0.22
N VAL A 925 -47.82 -9.98 0.99
CA VAL A 925 -48.84 -10.54 1.89
C VAL A 925 -49.80 -9.43 2.30
N GLY A 926 -51.06 -9.53 1.83
CA GLY A 926 -52.08 -8.50 2.02
C GLY A 926 -52.22 -7.50 0.86
N SER A 927 -51.48 -7.65 -0.24
CA SER A 927 -51.54 -6.83 -1.46
C SER A 927 -51.65 -7.72 -2.70
N LYS A 928 -52.27 -7.19 -3.78
CA LYS A 928 -52.40 -7.91 -5.06
C LYS A 928 -51.06 -8.01 -5.83
N THR A 929 -50.13 -7.12 -5.51
CA THR A 929 -48.77 -7.07 -6.09
C THR A 929 -47.75 -6.79 -4.98
N GLY A 930 -46.62 -7.48 -4.95
CA GLY A 930 -45.53 -7.19 -4.03
C GLY A 930 -45.03 -5.75 -4.21
N ALA A 931 -44.57 -5.15 -3.14
CA ALA A 931 -43.93 -3.82 -3.20
C ALA A 931 -42.46 -3.98 -3.63
N THR A 932 -41.85 -2.90 -4.19
CA THR A 932 -40.42 -2.86 -4.44
C THR A 932 -39.63 -3.04 -3.13
N LYS A 933 -38.37 -3.44 -3.20
CA LYS A 933 -37.50 -3.62 -2.03
C LYS A 933 -37.44 -2.37 -1.15
N ALA A 934 -37.25 -1.20 -1.79
CA ALA A 934 -37.17 0.08 -1.08
C ALA A 934 -38.53 0.46 -0.43
N GLU A 935 -39.64 0.23 -1.11
CA GLU A 935 -40.99 0.50 -0.56
C GLU A 935 -41.35 -0.49 0.56
N SER A 936 -40.89 -1.74 0.44
CA SER A 936 -41.09 -2.76 1.48
C SER A 936 -40.38 -2.40 2.79
N LEU A 937 -39.16 -1.89 2.71
CA LEU A 937 -38.41 -1.41 3.87
C LEU A 937 -39.06 -0.15 4.46
N ARG A 938 -39.48 0.80 3.59
CA ARG A 938 -40.20 2.00 3.99
C ARG A 938 -41.47 1.67 4.78
N GLN A 939 -42.32 0.79 4.28
CA GLN A 939 -43.60 0.42 4.94
C GLN A 939 -43.35 -0.25 6.28
N SER A 940 -42.34 -1.08 6.37
CA SER A 940 -41.96 -1.70 7.64
C SER A 940 -41.47 -0.64 8.64
N ALA A 941 -40.60 0.28 8.25
CA ALA A 941 -40.17 1.39 9.09
C ALA A 941 -41.32 2.28 9.56
N LEU A 942 -42.30 2.61 8.65
CA LEU A 942 -43.49 3.36 9.00
C LEU A 942 -44.40 2.63 10.02
N SER A 943 -44.38 1.30 10.03
CA SER A 943 -45.12 0.52 11.03
C SER A 943 -44.54 0.67 12.44
N LEU A 944 -43.20 0.78 12.56
CA LEU A 944 -42.52 1.07 13.80
C LEU A 944 -42.69 2.53 14.23
N LEU A 945 -42.56 3.47 13.30
CA LEU A 945 -42.76 4.90 13.54
C LEU A 945 -44.11 5.21 14.17
N LYS A 946 -45.17 4.48 13.82
CA LYS A 946 -46.53 4.66 14.35
C LYS A 946 -46.70 4.16 15.78
N LYS A 947 -45.76 3.33 16.30
CA LYS A 947 -45.86 2.79 17.67
C LYS A 947 -45.11 3.76 18.63
N PRO A 948 -45.75 4.22 19.74
CA PRO A 948 -45.09 5.12 20.69
C PRO A 948 -43.73 4.61 21.24
N ALA A 949 -43.64 3.31 21.46
CA ALA A 949 -42.40 2.68 22.00
C ALA A 949 -41.24 2.64 21.01
N THR A 950 -41.49 2.74 19.70
CA THR A 950 -40.47 2.62 18.64
C THR A 950 -40.51 3.80 17.65
N ASN A 951 -41.13 4.93 18.01
CA ASN A 951 -41.27 6.08 17.14
C ASN A 951 -39.98 6.89 16.92
N HIS A 952 -38.97 6.69 17.82
CA HIS A 952 -37.66 7.32 17.62
C HIS A 952 -36.94 6.69 16.43
N PRO A 953 -36.24 7.49 15.58
CA PRO A 953 -35.53 6.97 14.39
C PRO A 953 -34.47 5.91 14.69
N PHE A 954 -33.96 5.83 15.92
CA PHE A 954 -33.07 4.75 16.36
C PHE A 954 -33.61 3.36 15.98
N TYR A 955 -34.91 3.13 16.13
CA TYR A 955 -35.55 1.83 15.94
C TYR A 955 -35.85 1.47 14.49
N TRP A 956 -36.00 2.46 13.58
CA TRP A 956 -36.45 2.21 12.22
C TRP A 956 -35.57 2.83 11.12
N ALA A 957 -34.74 3.82 11.43
CA ALA A 957 -33.89 4.48 10.44
C ALA A 957 -32.47 3.90 10.39
N GLY A 958 -32.15 2.94 11.24
CA GLY A 958 -30.83 2.31 11.30
C GLY A 958 -30.49 1.48 10.08
N PHE A 959 -31.48 0.92 9.39
CA PHE A 959 -31.26 0.13 8.20
C PHE A 959 -31.44 0.94 6.92
N VAL A 960 -30.48 0.74 6.00
CA VAL A 960 -30.48 1.35 4.68
C VAL A 960 -30.39 0.28 3.61
N LEU A 961 -31.05 0.54 2.48
CA LEU A 961 -30.99 -0.27 1.29
C LEU A 961 -29.96 0.34 0.33
N ILE A 962 -28.95 -0.43 -0.05
CA ILE A 962 -27.90 -0.02 -1.00
C ILE A 962 -28.02 -0.90 -2.24
N GLY A 963 -27.99 -0.28 -3.43
CA GLY A 963 -28.11 -0.94 -4.72
C GLY A 963 -29.49 -0.83 -5.32
N ASP A 964 -29.94 -1.87 -6.03
CA ASP A 964 -31.21 -1.87 -6.77
C ASP A 964 -32.43 -1.98 -5.86
N GLY A 965 -33.09 -0.88 -5.62
CA GLY A 965 -34.29 -0.76 -4.78
C GLY A 965 -35.58 -1.26 -5.41
N GLN A 966 -35.60 -1.72 -6.66
CA GLN A 966 -36.78 -2.18 -7.41
C GLN A 966 -37.18 -3.61 -7.07
#